data_cf003a2c2ee7655de047c58db218bb6a
#
_entry.id   cf003a2c2ee7655de047c58db218bb6a
#
_cell.length_a   1.000
_cell.length_b   1.000
_cell.length_c   1.000
_cell.angle_alpha   90.00
_cell.angle_beta   90.00
_cell.angle_gamma   90.00
#
_symmetry.space_group_name_H-M   'P 1'
#
loop_
_entity.id
_entity.type
_entity.pdbx_description
1 polymer ?
#
loop_
_entity_poly.entity_id
_entity_poly.type
_entity_poly.pdbx_seq_one_letter_code
_entity_poly.pdbx_strand_id
1 'polypeptide(L)'
;MDFNDTFLNMDHLRASFPEYEIKVKVDSPKNLVPPFKLTFEDVLHKHDDTKPAGKSIVVEPHVIPNRGPYPSNVLKRNSVWFTPTQIEAIRSGMQPGLTMVVGPPGTGKTDVAVQIISNIYHNFPNQRTLIVTHSNQALNQLFEKIINLDVEDRHLLRLGHGEGALETEKDFSRYGRVNFVLAKRIELLEDVERLQKSLGVEGDMAYTCETARYFYLSHVYAKWEQFKESITPRKGKTVPVEKIAEEFPFNSFFADAPQPLFKGKSNDEDMEIANGCFRHIEKIFTQLEEFRAFELLRSGPDRSKYLLVKEAKIIAMTCTHAALKRSELVEIGFKYDNILMEESAQILEIETFIPLLVQTVQDGYNRLKRWIMIGDHNQLPPVIKNMAFQKYSNMEQSLFTRLVRLGVPTVDLDAQGRARPGICDLYKWRYKNLGNLPHVMKEREYNLANTGFRYDFQFINVEDFNGVGESEPSPYFYQNLAEAEYCVAVFMFMRLLGYPAHKITMLTTYNGQKHLIRDVVNARCATNPLIGKPHKVTTVDKYQGQQNDYVLLSLVRTKAVGHLRDVRRLIVALSRARLGLYIFGRSSLFFNCFELRMAMDQLALRPLQLQIYPREEYPTQREVDQGMRVPPETIQGMTEMASFVYKFYQDKVVAMKQMYYSSKKEWYRPGEQVGRAPQNFVSSHPGAGSDTEDEEEEEEEPTPSKAVYSAAPQKYGSKQETATGESSATSGEKPATFGAQPA
;
A
#
# COMPACT_ATOMS: atom_id res chain seq x y z
N MET A 1 -20.01 -4.09 18.39
CA MET A 1 -19.78 -3.47 17.07
C MET A 1 -21.03 -3.68 16.25
N ASP A 2 -21.66 -2.59 15.80
CA ASP A 2 -22.94 -2.66 15.08
C ASP A 2 -22.79 -3.08 13.60
N PHE A 3 -21.62 -2.83 13.03
CA PHE A 3 -21.25 -3.27 11.69
C PHE A 3 -19.84 -3.85 11.69
N ASN A 4 -19.68 -5.07 11.22
CA ASN A 4 -18.38 -5.72 11.17
C ASN A 4 -18.23 -6.52 9.88
N ASP A 5 -17.62 -5.89 8.87
CA ASP A 5 -17.30 -6.48 7.57
C ASP A 5 -15.91 -7.15 7.56
N THR A 6 -15.48 -7.68 8.71
CA THR A 6 -14.17 -8.34 8.81
C THR A 6 -14.23 -9.81 8.42
N PHE A 7 -15.38 -10.46 8.62
CA PHE A 7 -15.52 -11.90 8.46
C PHE A 7 -16.16 -12.28 7.13
N LEU A 8 -15.63 -13.33 6.49
CA LEU A 8 -16.19 -13.84 5.22
C LEU A 8 -17.41 -14.73 5.43
N ASN A 9 -17.43 -15.48 6.52
CA ASN A 9 -18.50 -16.41 6.90
C ASN A 9 -18.38 -16.80 8.38
N MET A 10 -19.30 -17.65 8.85
CA MET A 10 -19.31 -18.14 10.23
C MET A 10 -18.10 -19.01 10.59
N ASP A 11 -17.54 -19.74 9.64
CA ASP A 11 -16.35 -20.57 9.91
C ASP A 11 -15.12 -19.71 10.13
N HIS A 12 -14.99 -18.61 9.37
CA HIS A 12 -13.95 -17.60 9.61
C HIS A 12 -14.09 -16.97 11.01
N LEU A 13 -15.32 -16.63 11.41
CA LEU A 13 -15.59 -16.09 12.75
C LEU A 13 -15.21 -17.10 13.86
N ARG A 14 -15.60 -18.38 13.73
CA ARG A 14 -15.25 -19.43 14.70
C ARG A 14 -13.74 -19.65 14.78
N ALA A 15 -13.07 -19.71 13.64
CA ALA A 15 -11.61 -19.85 13.58
C ALA A 15 -10.87 -18.68 14.24
N SER A 16 -11.47 -17.49 14.22
CA SER A 16 -10.88 -16.27 14.79
C SER A 16 -11.01 -16.17 16.32
N PHE A 17 -11.98 -16.87 16.91
CA PHE A 17 -12.27 -16.82 18.35
C PHE A 17 -12.42 -18.24 18.94
N PRO A 18 -11.37 -19.06 18.94
CA PRO A 18 -11.46 -20.46 19.40
C PRO A 18 -11.78 -20.59 20.90
N GLU A 19 -11.50 -19.55 21.71
CA GLU A 19 -11.75 -19.54 23.15
C GLU A 19 -13.16 -19.02 23.53
N TYR A 20 -13.95 -18.57 22.54
CA TYR A 20 -15.26 -18.02 22.77
C TYR A 20 -16.38 -18.98 22.38
N GLU A 21 -17.41 -19.09 23.24
CA GLU A 21 -18.67 -19.70 22.87
C GLU A 21 -19.46 -18.77 21.92
N ILE A 22 -19.77 -19.23 20.71
CA ILE A 22 -20.50 -18.42 19.74
C ILE A 22 -21.99 -18.73 19.82
N LYS A 23 -22.75 -17.74 20.30
CA LYS A 23 -24.21 -17.76 20.39
C LYS A 23 -24.82 -17.03 19.22
N VAL A 24 -25.64 -17.69 18.43
CA VAL A 24 -26.32 -17.10 17.27
C VAL A 24 -27.74 -16.72 17.66
N LYS A 25 -28.08 -15.43 17.47
CA LYS A 25 -29.40 -14.90 17.79
C LYS A 25 -30.16 -14.62 16.49
N VAL A 26 -30.68 -15.69 15.89
CA VAL A 26 -31.50 -15.66 14.66
C VAL A 26 -32.46 -16.85 14.68
N ASP A 27 -33.65 -16.66 14.12
CA ASP A 27 -34.69 -17.70 13.98
C ASP A 27 -34.25 -18.87 13.07
N SER A 28 -33.29 -18.67 12.18
CA SER A 28 -32.70 -19.71 11.32
C SER A 28 -31.18 -19.50 11.10
N PRO A 29 -30.31 -20.36 11.64
CA PRO A 29 -28.86 -20.24 11.49
C PRO A 29 -28.35 -20.33 10.05
N LYS A 30 -29.15 -20.89 9.12
CA LYS A 30 -28.78 -21.03 7.70
C LYS A 30 -28.75 -19.71 6.92
N ASN A 31 -29.37 -18.65 7.44
CA ASN A 31 -29.49 -17.36 6.78
C ASN A 31 -28.52 -16.30 7.32
N LEU A 32 -27.59 -16.68 8.17
CA LEU A 32 -26.63 -15.75 8.75
C LEU A 32 -25.47 -15.50 7.77
N VAL A 33 -25.52 -14.35 7.10
CA VAL A 33 -24.54 -13.90 6.12
C VAL A 33 -23.83 -12.63 6.64
N PRO A 34 -22.51 -12.46 6.45
CA PRO A 34 -21.83 -11.23 6.80
C PRO A 34 -22.40 -10.00 6.07
N PRO A 35 -22.21 -8.80 6.61
CA PRO A 35 -21.53 -8.46 7.85
C PRO A 35 -22.32 -8.81 9.10
N PHE A 36 -21.58 -9.02 10.22
CA PHE A 36 -22.19 -9.41 11.49
C PHE A 36 -22.18 -8.26 12.50
N LYS A 37 -23.22 -8.23 13.33
CA LYS A 37 -23.21 -7.48 14.59
C LYS A 37 -22.71 -8.40 15.70
N LEU A 38 -21.62 -8.02 16.37
CA LEU A 38 -20.98 -8.83 17.40
C LEU A 38 -21.10 -8.15 18.76
N THR A 39 -21.62 -8.86 19.75
CA THR A 39 -21.62 -8.44 21.14
C THR A 39 -20.77 -9.40 21.96
N PHE A 40 -19.70 -8.89 22.58
CA PHE A 40 -18.83 -9.67 23.44
C PHE A 40 -19.37 -9.63 24.87
N GLU A 41 -19.61 -10.81 25.45
CA GLU A 41 -20.12 -10.96 26.81
C GLU A 41 -19.09 -11.74 27.64
N ASP A 42 -18.57 -11.09 28.68
CA ASP A 42 -17.82 -11.78 29.73
C ASP A 42 -18.83 -12.29 30.76
N VAL A 43 -19.05 -13.60 30.82
CA VAL A 43 -19.94 -14.21 31.79
C VAL A 43 -19.22 -14.23 33.13
N LEU A 44 -19.43 -13.21 33.94
CA LEU A 44 -19.07 -13.21 35.35
C LEU A 44 -20.09 -14.12 36.05
N HIS A 45 -19.67 -15.34 36.44
CA HIS A 45 -20.46 -16.17 37.34
C HIS A 45 -20.49 -15.53 38.71
N LYS A 46 -21.58 -14.82 39.03
CA LYS A 46 -21.74 -14.03 40.25
C LYS A 46 -21.72 -14.82 41.58
N HIS A 47 -21.70 -16.17 41.56
CA HIS A 47 -21.82 -16.98 42.78
C HIS A 47 -21.06 -18.32 42.77
N ASP A 48 -20.14 -18.59 41.86
CA ASP A 48 -19.39 -19.85 41.86
C ASP A 48 -17.93 -19.63 41.43
N ASP A 49 -17.06 -19.41 42.39
CA ASP A 49 -15.63 -19.16 42.18
C ASP A 49 -14.85 -20.40 41.62
N THR A 50 -15.55 -21.51 41.42
CA THR A 50 -14.94 -22.79 40.94
C THR A 50 -15.06 -22.98 39.44
N LYS A 51 -15.86 -22.19 38.72
CA LYS A 51 -16.00 -22.27 37.24
C LYS A 51 -15.24 -21.16 36.56
N PRO A 52 -14.42 -21.50 35.54
CA PRO A 52 -13.76 -20.47 34.75
C PRO A 52 -14.81 -19.53 34.12
N ALA A 53 -14.54 -18.21 34.16
CA ALA A 53 -15.38 -17.21 33.53
C ALA A 53 -15.53 -17.56 32.03
N GLY A 54 -16.76 -17.81 31.60
CA GLY A 54 -17.04 -18.14 30.19
C GLY A 54 -17.00 -16.89 29.35
N LYS A 55 -16.27 -16.91 28.24
CA LYS A 55 -16.29 -15.85 27.23
C LYS A 55 -17.29 -16.24 26.14
N SER A 56 -18.27 -15.38 25.85
CA SER A 56 -19.21 -15.63 24.76
C SER A 56 -19.34 -14.45 23.81
N ILE A 57 -19.65 -14.79 22.54
CA ILE A 57 -19.93 -13.80 21.49
C ILE A 57 -21.34 -14.06 20.99
N VAL A 58 -22.21 -13.06 21.15
CA VAL A 58 -23.53 -13.06 20.53
C VAL A 58 -23.41 -12.50 19.12
N VAL A 59 -23.84 -13.28 18.14
CA VAL A 59 -23.79 -12.93 16.72
C VAL A 59 -25.18 -12.69 16.19
N GLU A 60 -25.42 -11.50 15.69
CA GLU A 60 -26.65 -11.09 15.03
C GLU A 60 -26.34 -10.69 13.57
N PRO A 61 -27.26 -10.87 12.60
CA PRO A 61 -27.07 -10.35 11.26
C PRO A 61 -27.11 -8.83 11.28
N HIS A 62 -26.16 -8.20 10.61
CA HIS A 62 -26.25 -6.79 10.30
C HIS A 62 -27.01 -6.65 8.97
N VAL A 63 -28.32 -6.37 9.07
CA VAL A 63 -29.17 -6.20 7.89
C VAL A 63 -28.82 -4.86 7.25
N ILE A 64 -28.18 -4.92 6.09
CA ILE A 64 -27.94 -3.74 5.26
C ILE A 64 -29.19 -3.48 4.47
N PRO A 65 -29.81 -2.28 4.63
CA PRO A 65 -30.99 -1.93 3.88
C PRO A 65 -30.72 -1.97 2.37
N ASN A 66 -31.70 -2.38 1.58
CA ASN A 66 -31.65 -2.28 0.13
C ASN A 66 -31.36 -0.82 -0.30
N ARG A 67 -30.35 -0.62 -1.14
CA ARG A 67 -29.86 0.71 -1.56
C ARG A 67 -30.40 1.17 -2.91
N GLY A 68 -31.26 0.36 -3.52
CA GLY A 68 -31.88 0.65 -4.83
C GLY A 68 -31.61 -0.43 -5.88
N PRO A 69 -32.25 -0.31 -7.06
CA PRO A 69 -32.28 -1.36 -8.07
C PRO A 69 -31.01 -1.44 -8.95
N TYR A 70 -30.13 -0.44 -8.89
CA TYR A 70 -28.97 -0.38 -9.79
C TYR A 70 -27.82 -1.28 -9.32
N PRO A 71 -27.07 -1.93 -10.23
CA PRO A 71 -25.90 -2.75 -9.89
C PRO A 71 -24.82 -1.96 -9.13
N SER A 72 -24.70 -0.66 -9.38
CA SER A 72 -23.77 0.24 -8.68
C SER A 72 -24.08 0.43 -7.19
N ASN A 73 -25.30 0.08 -6.76
CA ASN A 73 -25.73 0.18 -5.36
C ASN A 73 -25.34 -1.04 -4.51
N VAL A 74 -24.74 -2.07 -5.12
CA VAL A 74 -24.31 -3.27 -4.40
C VAL A 74 -23.11 -2.94 -3.53
N LEU A 75 -23.20 -3.36 -2.27
CA LEU A 75 -22.13 -3.16 -1.28
C LEU A 75 -20.88 -3.95 -1.66
N LYS A 76 -19.73 -3.29 -1.64
CA LYS A 76 -18.42 -3.97 -1.71
C LYS A 76 -18.13 -4.58 -0.34
N ARG A 77 -17.90 -5.88 -0.30
CA ARG A 77 -17.63 -6.62 0.94
C ARG A 77 -16.16 -7.03 1.02
N ASN A 78 -15.69 -7.28 2.25
CA ASN A 78 -14.38 -7.85 2.46
C ASN A 78 -14.23 -9.21 1.74
N SER A 79 -13.08 -9.41 1.10
CA SER A 79 -12.69 -10.66 0.43
C SER A 79 -11.44 -11.31 1.06
N VAL A 80 -10.87 -10.70 2.10
CA VAL A 80 -9.63 -11.14 2.74
C VAL A 80 -9.93 -12.03 3.94
N TRP A 81 -9.31 -13.20 3.99
CA TRP A 81 -9.35 -14.07 5.17
C TRP A 81 -8.27 -13.62 6.18
N PHE A 82 -8.68 -12.89 7.20
CA PHE A 82 -7.79 -12.46 8.27
C PHE A 82 -7.47 -13.60 9.25
N THR A 83 -6.22 -13.65 9.70
CA THR A 83 -5.80 -14.59 10.76
C THR A 83 -6.32 -14.12 12.13
N PRO A 84 -6.34 -15.01 13.16
CA PRO A 84 -6.76 -14.62 14.51
C PRO A 84 -6.00 -13.43 15.07
N THR A 85 -4.68 -13.35 14.86
CA THR A 85 -3.85 -12.20 15.30
C THR A 85 -4.14 -10.92 14.54
N GLN A 86 -4.43 -11.01 13.23
CA GLN A 86 -4.90 -9.87 12.44
C GLN A 86 -6.28 -9.38 12.92
N ILE A 87 -7.20 -10.31 13.25
CA ILE A 87 -8.51 -9.97 13.85
C ILE A 87 -8.34 -9.27 15.19
N GLU A 88 -7.42 -9.73 16.04
CA GLU A 88 -7.10 -9.06 17.30
C GLU A 88 -6.59 -7.63 17.07
N ALA A 89 -5.70 -7.43 16.10
CA ALA A 89 -5.21 -6.11 15.71
C ALA A 89 -6.35 -5.19 15.21
N ILE A 90 -7.24 -5.70 14.37
CA ILE A 90 -8.42 -4.98 13.88
C ILE A 90 -9.35 -4.62 15.05
N ARG A 91 -9.61 -5.56 15.93
CA ARG A 91 -10.45 -5.35 17.13
C ARG A 91 -9.86 -4.28 18.04
N SER A 92 -8.55 -4.36 18.32
CA SER A 92 -7.83 -3.36 19.11
C SER A 92 -7.91 -1.97 18.48
N GLY A 93 -7.67 -1.86 17.16
CA GLY A 93 -7.74 -0.61 16.41
C GLY A 93 -9.13 0.05 16.40
N MET A 94 -10.19 -0.73 16.61
CA MET A 94 -11.56 -0.24 16.73
C MET A 94 -11.86 0.34 18.13
N GLN A 95 -11.09 -0.01 19.16
CA GLN A 95 -11.27 0.50 20.52
C GLN A 95 -10.64 1.89 20.69
N PRO A 96 -11.19 2.75 21.56
CA PRO A 96 -10.53 4.01 21.92
C PRO A 96 -9.18 3.78 22.60
N GLY A 97 -8.22 4.66 22.33
CA GLY A 97 -6.89 4.63 22.95
C GLY A 97 -5.77 4.40 21.93
N LEU A 98 -4.62 3.94 22.43
CA LEU A 98 -3.44 3.61 21.64
C LEU A 98 -3.45 2.12 21.27
N THR A 99 -3.38 1.84 19.98
CA THR A 99 -3.16 0.49 19.46
C THR A 99 -1.80 0.43 18.76
N MET A 100 -0.99 -0.55 19.15
CA MET A 100 0.30 -0.82 18.54
C MET A 100 0.31 -2.19 17.88
N VAL A 101 0.58 -2.25 16.58
CA VAL A 101 0.64 -3.48 15.80
C VAL A 101 2.05 -3.67 15.25
N VAL A 102 2.71 -4.74 15.69
CA VAL A 102 4.00 -5.17 15.14
C VAL A 102 3.74 -6.17 14.04
N GLY A 103 4.13 -5.83 12.82
CA GLY A 103 3.91 -6.69 11.66
C GLY A 103 5.21 -7.02 10.94
N PRO A 104 5.73 -8.26 11.07
CA PRO A 104 6.82 -8.77 10.26
C PRO A 104 6.59 -8.62 8.75
N PRO A 105 7.62 -8.80 7.89
CA PRO A 105 7.44 -8.78 6.45
C PRO A 105 6.39 -9.78 5.97
N GLY A 106 5.47 -9.33 5.11
CA GLY A 106 4.47 -10.21 4.50
C GLY A 106 3.28 -10.61 5.37
N THR A 107 3.12 -10.04 6.57
CA THR A 107 2.02 -10.38 7.50
C THR A 107 0.74 -9.55 7.29
N GLY A 108 0.59 -8.83 6.18
CA GLY A 108 -0.64 -8.11 5.85
C GLY A 108 -0.89 -6.83 6.67
N LYS A 109 0.16 -6.11 7.10
CA LYS A 109 0.04 -4.82 7.81
C LYS A 109 -0.94 -3.86 7.14
N THR A 110 -0.77 -3.65 5.85
CA THR A 110 -1.60 -2.73 5.05
C THR A 110 -3.05 -3.21 4.97
N ASP A 111 -3.29 -4.53 4.88
CA ASP A 111 -4.66 -5.08 4.84
C ASP A 111 -5.36 -4.90 6.19
N VAL A 112 -4.63 -5.07 7.30
CA VAL A 112 -5.13 -4.76 8.65
C VAL A 112 -5.45 -3.26 8.78
N ALA A 113 -4.57 -2.37 8.31
CA ALA A 113 -4.80 -0.93 8.31
C ALA A 113 -6.06 -0.54 7.54
N VAL A 114 -6.20 -1.07 6.33
CA VAL A 114 -7.36 -0.84 5.43
C VAL A 114 -8.65 -1.32 6.08
N GLN A 115 -8.64 -2.52 6.70
CA GLN A 115 -9.84 -3.04 7.38
C GLN A 115 -10.23 -2.24 8.62
N ILE A 116 -9.25 -1.77 9.41
CA ILE A 116 -9.52 -0.86 10.54
C ILE A 116 -10.20 0.41 10.04
N ILE A 117 -9.69 1.03 8.98
CA ILE A 117 -10.24 2.25 8.38
C ILE A 117 -11.66 2.02 7.89
N SER A 118 -11.91 0.92 7.16
CA SER A 118 -13.23 0.53 6.68
C SER A 118 -14.23 0.37 7.84
N ASN A 119 -13.84 -0.36 8.87
CA ASN A 119 -14.70 -0.57 10.03
C ASN A 119 -14.98 0.73 10.80
N ILE A 120 -13.98 1.61 10.97
CA ILE A 120 -14.18 2.92 11.59
C ILE A 120 -15.14 3.77 10.77
N TYR A 121 -14.99 3.81 9.45
CA TYR A 121 -15.84 4.58 8.54
C TYR A 121 -17.31 4.16 8.64
N HIS A 122 -17.60 2.86 8.66
CA HIS A 122 -18.96 2.35 8.72
C HIS A 122 -19.58 2.38 10.12
N ASN A 123 -18.81 2.07 11.17
CA ASN A 123 -19.32 2.05 12.54
C ASN A 123 -19.44 3.45 13.15
N PHE A 124 -18.63 4.42 12.69
CA PHE A 124 -18.58 5.77 13.26
C PHE A 124 -18.70 6.84 12.17
N PRO A 125 -19.85 6.97 11.49
CA PRO A 125 -20.02 7.80 10.29
C PRO A 125 -19.75 9.29 10.51
N ASN A 126 -19.79 9.77 11.76
CA ASN A 126 -19.52 11.16 12.13
C ASN A 126 -18.06 11.41 12.51
N GLN A 127 -17.22 10.36 12.53
CA GLN A 127 -15.81 10.50 12.86
C GLN A 127 -14.97 10.66 11.60
N ARG A 128 -13.82 11.33 11.80
CA ARG A 128 -12.86 11.61 10.75
C ARG A 128 -11.54 10.93 11.07
N THR A 129 -10.94 10.31 10.06
CA THR A 129 -9.69 9.55 10.19
C THR A 129 -8.59 10.23 9.40
N LEU A 130 -7.49 10.55 10.09
CA LEU A 130 -6.25 11.02 9.50
C LEU A 130 -5.31 9.83 9.28
N ILE A 131 -4.82 9.66 8.06
CA ILE A 131 -3.81 8.66 7.70
C ILE A 131 -2.48 9.37 7.51
N VAL A 132 -1.44 8.85 8.16
CA VAL A 132 -0.09 9.43 8.08
C VAL A 132 0.92 8.32 7.81
N THR A 133 1.84 8.59 6.88
CA THR A 133 2.96 7.69 6.59
C THR A 133 4.26 8.47 6.46
N HIS A 134 5.40 7.76 6.46
CA HIS A 134 6.70 8.36 6.22
C HIS A 134 6.86 8.82 4.76
N SER A 135 6.44 8.01 3.78
CA SER A 135 6.69 8.22 2.35
C SER A 135 5.40 8.33 1.53
N ASN A 136 5.46 9.05 0.40
CA ASN A 136 4.36 9.11 -0.56
C ASN A 136 4.00 7.73 -1.12
N GLN A 137 4.99 6.89 -1.37
CA GLN A 137 4.78 5.55 -1.91
C GLN A 137 3.97 4.66 -0.96
N ALA A 138 4.34 4.58 0.33
CA ALA A 138 3.57 3.81 1.31
C ALA A 138 2.14 4.36 1.44
N LEU A 139 2.00 5.69 1.41
CA LEU A 139 0.70 6.34 1.50
C LEU A 139 -0.18 6.03 0.28
N ASN A 140 0.38 6.07 -0.93
CA ASN A 140 -0.36 5.76 -2.15
C ASN A 140 -0.81 4.30 -2.18
N GLN A 141 0.06 3.35 -1.85
CA GLN A 141 -0.29 1.92 -1.76
C GLN A 141 -1.44 1.64 -0.77
N LEU A 142 -1.43 2.32 0.38
CA LEU A 142 -2.53 2.23 1.36
C LEU A 142 -3.80 2.87 0.80
N PHE A 143 -3.69 4.06 0.21
CA PHE A 143 -4.81 4.84 -0.29
C PHE A 143 -5.51 4.15 -1.48
N GLU A 144 -4.77 3.56 -2.40
CA GLU A 144 -5.29 2.76 -3.53
C GLU A 144 -6.14 1.57 -3.06
N LYS A 145 -5.70 0.90 -2.00
CA LYS A 145 -6.52 -0.16 -1.39
C LYS A 145 -7.83 0.38 -0.78
N ILE A 146 -7.79 1.59 -0.19
CA ILE A 146 -8.97 2.24 0.40
C ILE A 146 -9.97 2.66 -0.69
N ILE A 147 -9.53 3.16 -1.85
CA ILE A 147 -10.39 3.50 -3.00
C ILE A 147 -11.23 2.30 -3.45
N ASN A 148 -10.71 1.09 -3.30
CA ASN A 148 -11.41 -0.13 -3.69
C ASN A 148 -12.43 -0.64 -2.66
N LEU A 149 -12.55 0.00 -1.49
CA LEU A 149 -13.54 -0.33 -0.47
C LEU A 149 -14.92 0.31 -0.76
N ASP A 150 -15.91 -0.05 0.05
CA ASP A 150 -17.23 0.61 0.07
C ASP A 150 -17.18 1.95 0.83
N VAL A 151 -16.34 2.86 0.33
CA VAL A 151 -16.18 4.23 0.84
C VAL A 151 -16.54 5.19 -0.28
N GLU A 152 -17.38 6.19 0.03
CA GLU A 152 -17.77 7.18 -0.98
C GLU A 152 -16.57 8.06 -1.36
N ASP A 153 -16.27 8.17 -2.66
CA ASP A 153 -15.14 8.93 -3.21
C ASP A 153 -15.06 10.38 -2.68
N ARG A 154 -16.22 11.03 -2.42
CA ARG A 154 -16.28 12.40 -1.88
C ARG A 154 -15.69 12.53 -0.48
N HIS A 155 -15.66 11.45 0.27
CA HIS A 155 -15.10 11.42 1.63
C HIS A 155 -13.60 11.16 1.67
N LEU A 156 -12.98 10.83 0.52
CA LEU A 156 -11.55 10.55 0.38
C LEU A 156 -10.79 11.79 -0.07
N LEU A 157 -9.70 12.10 0.62
CA LEU A 157 -8.83 13.23 0.30
C LEU A 157 -7.36 12.86 0.49
N ARG A 158 -6.56 13.08 -0.55
CA ARG A 158 -5.10 12.89 -0.53
C ARG A 158 -4.42 14.25 -0.59
N LEU A 159 -3.59 14.58 0.41
CA LEU A 159 -2.87 15.86 0.50
C LEU A 159 -1.38 15.68 0.24
N GLY A 160 -0.81 16.57 -0.54
CA GLY A 160 0.62 16.67 -0.84
C GLY A 160 0.97 16.26 -2.27
N HIS A 161 2.23 16.45 -2.66
CA HIS A 161 2.71 16.31 -4.05
C HIS A 161 2.69 14.86 -4.60
N GLY A 162 2.56 13.83 -3.78
CA GLY A 162 2.52 12.43 -4.22
C GLY A 162 1.17 11.98 -4.79
N GLU A 163 0.18 12.84 -4.90
CA GLU A 163 -1.16 12.51 -5.40
C GLU A 163 -1.17 12.17 -6.89
N GLY A 164 -0.32 12.83 -7.69
CA GLY A 164 -0.19 12.57 -9.12
C GLY A 164 0.40 11.20 -9.49
N ALA A 165 1.00 10.50 -8.51
CA ALA A 165 1.52 9.14 -8.69
C ALA A 165 0.54 8.04 -8.24
N LEU A 166 -0.73 8.36 -8.00
CA LEU A 166 -1.77 7.37 -7.74
C LEU A 166 -2.16 6.66 -9.04
N GLU A 167 -2.21 5.33 -9.00
CA GLU A 167 -2.67 4.52 -10.14
C GLU A 167 -4.21 4.56 -10.26
N THR A 168 -4.76 5.73 -10.58
CA THR A 168 -6.21 5.95 -10.74
C THR A 168 -6.49 7.10 -11.70
N GLU A 169 -7.58 6.98 -12.47
CA GLU A 169 -8.09 8.07 -13.31
C GLU A 169 -8.76 9.21 -12.50
N LYS A 170 -9.01 8.98 -11.20
CA LYS A 170 -9.72 9.92 -10.33
C LYS A 170 -8.73 10.82 -9.60
N ASP A 171 -8.98 12.12 -9.62
CA ASP A 171 -8.20 13.12 -8.89
C ASP A 171 -8.70 13.24 -7.44
N PHE A 172 -7.90 12.80 -6.47
CA PHE A 172 -8.18 12.87 -5.03
C PHE A 172 -7.52 14.08 -4.35
N SER A 173 -6.94 15.00 -5.10
CA SER A 173 -6.43 16.27 -4.59
C SER A 173 -7.54 17.18 -4.06
N ARG A 174 -7.16 18.23 -3.32
CA ARG A 174 -8.12 19.22 -2.82
C ARG A 174 -8.99 19.83 -3.92
N TYR A 175 -8.39 20.23 -5.03
CA TYR A 175 -9.11 20.86 -6.14
C TYR A 175 -9.81 19.83 -7.01
N GLY A 176 -9.22 18.66 -7.22
CA GLY A 176 -9.85 17.55 -7.90
C GLY A 176 -11.16 17.12 -7.21
N ARG A 177 -11.14 17.02 -5.88
CA ARG A 177 -12.36 16.70 -5.11
C ARG A 177 -13.40 17.82 -5.15
N VAL A 178 -13.00 19.09 -5.11
CA VAL A 178 -13.93 20.22 -5.30
C VAL A 178 -14.58 20.14 -6.67
N ASN A 179 -13.80 19.92 -7.73
CA ASN A 179 -14.33 19.78 -9.10
C ASN A 179 -15.27 18.57 -9.21
N PHE A 180 -14.90 17.44 -8.60
CA PHE A 180 -15.75 16.26 -8.55
C PHE A 180 -17.11 16.55 -7.87
N VAL A 181 -17.12 17.24 -6.72
CA VAL A 181 -18.35 17.60 -6.02
C VAL A 181 -19.22 18.52 -6.88
N LEU A 182 -18.62 19.50 -7.55
CA LEU A 182 -19.36 20.43 -8.42
C LEU A 182 -19.94 19.72 -9.65
N ALA A 183 -19.18 18.81 -10.29
CA ALA A 183 -19.68 18.01 -11.40
C ALA A 183 -20.80 17.06 -10.94
N LYS A 184 -20.58 16.36 -9.83
CA LYS A 184 -21.57 15.42 -9.27
C LYS A 184 -22.86 16.13 -8.84
N ARG A 185 -22.77 17.37 -8.36
CA ARG A 185 -23.94 18.20 -8.08
C ARG A 185 -24.80 18.41 -9.33
N ILE A 186 -24.19 18.69 -10.47
CA ILE A 186 -24.92 18.87 -11.74
C ILE A 186 -25.60 17.57 -12.14
N GLU A 187 -24.92 16.44 -12.12
CA GLU A 187 -25.50 15.13 -12.42
C GLU A 187 -26.70 14.82 -11.50
N LEU A 188 -26.59 15.11 -10.20
CA LEU A 188 -27.69 14.89 -9.26
C LEU A 188 -28.88 15.83 -9.52
N LEU A 189 -28.65 17.06 -9.97
CA LEU A 189 -29.73 17.97 -10.37
C LEU A 189 -30.40 17.50 -11.67
N GLU A 190 -29.67 16.89 -12.60
CA GLU A 190 -30.26 16.24 -13.78
C GLU A 190 -31.16 15.05 -13.37
N ASP A 191 -30.73 14.27 -12.36
CA ASP A 191 -31.56 13.21 -11.78
C ASP A 191 -32.85 13.79 -11.13
N VAL A 192 -32.75 14.94 -10.44
CA VAL A 192 -33.92 15.65 -9.88
C VAL A 192 -34.86 16.12 -11.00
N GLU A 193 -34.31 16.65 -12.10
CA GLU A 193 -35.13 17.06 -13.27
C GLU A 193 -35.84 15.85 -13.88
N ARG A 194 -35.16 14.73 -14.02
CA ARG A 194 -35.76 13.47 -14.50
C ARG A 194 -36.88 12.98 -13.57
N LEU A 195 -36.66 13.06 -12.26
CA LEU A 195 -37.67 12.70 -11.25
C LEU A 195 -38.88 13.68 -11.31
N GLN A 196 -38.62 14.97 -11.44
CA GLN A 196 -39.67 16.01 -11.59
C GLN A 196 -40.57 15.74 -12.80
N LYS A 197 -39.94 15.46 -13.95
CA LYS A 197 -40.67 15.11 -15.19
C LYS A 197 -41.52 13.84 -15.01
N SER A 198 -40.97 12.83 -14.36
CA SER A 198 -41.67 11.56 -14.09
C SER A 198 -42.88 11.71 -13.18
N LEU A 199 -42.87 12.72 -12.31
CA LEU A 199 -43.99 13.02 -11.40
C LEU A 199 -44.98 14.06 -11.97
N GLY A 200 -44.73 14.64 -13.16
CA GLY A 200 -45.58 15.64 -13.81
C GLY A 200 -45.67 16.96 -13.02
N VAL A 201 -44.60 17.35 -12.32
CA VAL A 201 -44.56 18.61 -11.55
C VAL A 201 -43.99 19.71 -12.42
N GLU A 202 -44.74 20.80 -12.54
CA GLU A 202 -44.32 22.00 -13.28
C GLU A 202 -43.43 22.91 -12.42
N GLY A 203 -42.56 23.71 -13.08
CA GLY A 203 -41.69 24.67 -12.44
C GLY A 203 -40.22 24.28 -12.52
N ASP A 204 -39.32 25.10 -11.97
CA ASP A 204 -37.87 24.93 -12.03
C ASP A 204 -37.34 24.40 -10.68
N MET A 205 -37.56 23.11 -10.44
CA MET A 205 -37.22 22.46 -9.17
C MET A 205 -35.76 21.92 -9.14
N ALA A 206 -35.10 21.78 -10.28
CA ALA A 206 -33.76 21.21 -10.42
C ALA A 206 -32.67 22.26 -10.63
N TYR A 207 -32.95 23.54 -10.34
CA TYR A 207 -32.00 24.62 -10.63
C TYR A 207 -30.90 24.77 -9.57
N THR A 208 -31.26 24.63 -8.29
CA THR A 208 -30.33 24.74 -7.15
C THR A 208 -30.54 23.61 -6.15
N CYS A 209 -29.59 23.40 -5.25
CA CYS A 209 -29.74 22.46 -4.13
C CYS A 209 -30.95 22.85 -3.25
N GLU A 210 -31.25 24.15 -3.10
CA GLU A 210 -32.38 24.64 -2.30
C GLU A 210 -33.74 24.34 -2.98
N THR A 211 -33.88 24.58 -4.29
CA THR A 211 -35.09 24.25 -5.03
C THR A 211 -35.32 22.74 -5.05
N ALA A 212 -34.28 21.94 -5.20
CA ALA A 212 -34.33 20.48 -5.10
C ALA A 212 -34.81 20.02 -3.72
N ARG A 213 -34.34 20.61 -2.65
CA ARG A 213 -34.81 20.33 -1.28
C ARG A 213 -36.29 20.63 -1.10
N TYR A 214 -36.74 21.79 -1.60
CA TYR A 214 -38.17 22.13 -1.58
C TYR A 214 -39.00 21.09 -2.33
N PHE A 215 -38.58 20.69 -3.52
CA PHE A 215 -39.23 19.65 -4.30
C PHE A 215 -39.31 18.31 -3.56
N TYR A 216 -38.21 17.91 -2.91
CA TYR A 216 -38.21 16.69 -2.10
C TYR A 216 -39.27 16.71 -1.01
N LEU A 217 -39.34 17.78 -0.21
CA LEU A 217 -40.26 17.87 0.92
C LEU A 217 -41.71 18.00 0.48
N SER A 218 -41.99 18.80 -0.55
CA SER A 218 -43.37 19.14 -0.95
C SER A 218 -44.00 18.11 -1.89
N HIS A 219 -43.22 17.43 -2.73
CA HIS A 219 -43.73 16.52 -3.75
C HIS A 219 -43.25 15.08 -3.57
N VAL A 220 -41.95 14.84 -3.43
CA VAL A 220 -41.41 13.49 -3.42
C VAL A 220 -41.77 12.76 -2.12
N TYR A 221 -41.48 13.36 -0.97
CA TYR A 221 -41.77 12.78 0.33
C TYR A 221 -43.29 12.64 0.56
N ALA A 222 -44.06 13.62 0.16
CA ALA A 222 -45.52 13.58 0.27
C ALA A 222 -46.13 12.40 -0.53
N LYS A 223 -45.67 12.18 -1.78
CA LYS A 223 -46.14 11.03 -2.60
C LYS A 223 -45.71 9.69 -1.99
N TRP A 224 -44.52 9.63 -1.40
CA TRP A 224 -44.04 8.44 -0.69
C TRP A 224 -44.89 8.10 0.53
N GLU A 225 -45.24 9.10 1.35
CA GLU A 225 -46.15 8.89 2.50
C GLU A 225 -47.53 8.44 2.07
N GLN A 226 -48.12 9.07 1.03
CA GLN A 226 -49.40 8.65 0.45
C GLN A 226 -49.37 7.20 -0.04
N PHE A 227 -48.27 6.79 -0.70
CA PHE A 227 -48.09 5.40 -1.11
C PHE A 227 -48.03 4.45 0.10
N LYS A 228 -47.29 4.78 1.15
CA LYS A 228 -47.24 3.96 2.36
C LYS A 228 -48.60 3.83 3.04
N GLU A 229 -49.37 4.90 3.09
CA GLU A 229 -50.73 4.87 3.63
C GLU A 229 -51.68 4.00 2.80
N SER A 230 -51.56 3.98 1.48
CA SER A 230 -52.41 3.19 0.58
C SER A 230 -52.17 1.69 0.70
N ILE A 231 -50.93 1.28 0.99
CA ILE A 231 -50.54 -0.12 1.15
C ILE A 231 -50.55 -0.62 2.61
N THR A 232 -50.81 0.28 3.59
CA THR A 232 -50.94 -0.13 4.98
C THR A 232 -52.24 -0.92 5.20
N PRO A 233 -52.20 -2.15 5.74
CA PRO A 233 -53.38 -2.97 5.92
C PRO A 233 -54.39 -2.29 6.85
N ARG A 234 -55.57 -1.94 6.36
CA ARG A 234 -56.71 -1.58 7.22
C ARG A 234 -57.25 -2.85 7.88
N LYS A 235 -57.66 -2.78 9.16
CA LYS A 235 -58.12 -3.91 9.98
C LYS A 235 -58.92 -4.94 9.15
N GLY A 236 -58.35 -6.14 8.96
CA GLY A 236 -59.02 -7.31 8.37
C GLY A 236 -58.88 -7.50 6.84
N LYS A 237 -58.06 -6.70 6.13
CA LYS A 237 -57.82 -6.90 4.68
C LYS A 237 -56.33 -7.09 4.40
N THR A 238 -55.94 -8.22 3.79
CA THR A 238 -54.60 -8.43 3.21
C THR A 238 -54.49 -7.58 1.94
N VAL A 239 -53.38 -6.88 1.77
CA VAL A 239 -53.06 -6.10 0.55
C VAL A 239 -52.66 -7.09 -0.54
N PRO A 240 -53.25 -7.05 -1.76
CA PRO A 240 -52.79 -7.84 -2.88
C PRO A 240 -51.33 -7.48 -3.24
N VAL A 241 -50.54 -8.48 -3.62
CA VAL A 241 -49.10 -8.27 -3.95
C VAL A 241 -48.92 -7.33 -5.14
N GLU A 242 -49.83 -7.42 -6.11
CA GLU A 242 -49.83 -6.61 -7.35
C GLU A 242 -50.02 -5.11 -7.07
N LYS A 243 -50.68 -4.76 -5.96
CA LYS A 243 -50.98 -3.37 -5.59
C LYS A 243 -49.72 -2.52 -5.33
N ILE A 244 -48.65 -3.10 -4.82
CA ILE A 244 -47.38 -2.40 -4.57
C ILE A 244 -46.78 -1.92 -5.89
N ALA A 245 -46.77 -2.79 -6.92
CA ALA A 245 -46.21 -2.45 -8.22
C ALA A 245 -47.09 -1.42 -8.97
N GLU A 246 -48.41 -1.48 -8.80
CA GLU A 246 -49.37 -0.57 -9.48
C GLU A 246 -49.35 0.84 -8.86
N GLU A 247 -49.32 0.94 -7.52
CA GLU A 247 -49.40 2.22 -6.82
C GLU A 247 -48.04 2.89 -6.55
N PHE A 248 -46.92 2.22 -6.87
CA PHE A 248 -45.58 2.79 -6.64
C PHE A 248 -45.36 4.05 -7.47
N PRO A 249 -45.16 5.23 -6.85
CA PRO A 249 -45.24 6.52 -7.55
C PRO A 249 -44.01 6.83 -8.42
N PHE A 250 -42.94 6.08 -8.31
CA PHE A 250 -41.64 6.35 -8.97
C PHE A 250 -41.31 5.35 -10.08
N ASN A 251 -42.26 4.53 -10.55
CA ASN A 251 -42.03 3.54 -11.60
C ASN A 251 -41.39 4.13 -12.86
N SER A 252 -41.88 5.30 -13.31
CA SER A 252 -41.37 5.98 -14.51
C SER A 252 -39.94 6.48 -14.32
N PHE A 253 -39.53 6.87 -13.10
CA PHE A 253 -38.16 7.28 -12.79
C PHE A 253 -37.19 6.13 -12.91
N PHE A 254 -37.57 4.92 -12.49
CA PHE A 254 -36.77 3.71 -12.54
C PHE A 254 -36.95 2.86 -13.81
N ALA A 255 -37.48 3.44 -14.89
CA ALA A 255 -37.71 2.70 -16.14
C ALA A 255 -36.39 2.19 -16.78
N ASP A 256 -35.26 2.84 -16.50
CA ASP A 256 -33.91 2.47 -16.93
C ASP A 256 -33.22 1.43 -16.03
N ALA A 257 -33.79 1.12 -14.87
CA ALA A 257 -33.30 0.06 -13.99
C ALA A 257 -33.62 -1.34 -14.55
N PRO A 258 -32.92 -2.40 -14.09
CA PRO A 258 -33.26 -3.78 -14.47
C PRO A 258 -34.72 -4.13 -14.20
N GLN A 259 -35.43 -4.56 -15.23
CA GLN A 259 -36.85 -4.88 -15.16
C GLN A 259 -37.10 -6.40 -15.12
N PRO A 260 -38.20 -6.90 -14.51
CA PRO A 260 -39.23 -6.12 -13.78
C PRO A 260 -38.71 -5.64 -12.41
N LEU A 261 -39.07 -4.42 -12.01
CA LEU A 261 -38.62 -3.82 -10.73
C LEU A 261 -39.17 -4.62 -9.54
N PHE A 262 -40.42 -5.03 -9.57
CA PHE A 262 -41.09 -5.83 -8.54
C PHE A 262 -41.24 -7.27 -9.02
N LYS A 263 -41.03 -8.24 -8.12
CA LYS A 263 -41.08 -9.66 -8.45
C LYS A 263 -42.47 -10.29 -8.30
N GLY A 264 -43.36 -9.65 -7.56
CA GLY A 264 -44.73 -10.15 -7.33
C GLY A 264 -44.81 -11.45 -6.53
N LYS A 265 -43.80 -11.80 -5.73
CA LYS A 265 -43.78 -13.06 -4.96
C LYS A 265 -44.27 -12.90 -3.53
N SER A 266 -43.93 -11.79 -2.89
CA SER A 266 -44.27 -11.50 -1.51
C SER A 266 -44.37 -10.00 -1.28
N ASN A 267 -45.35 -9.58 -0.49
CA ASN A 267 -45.53 -8.17 -0.10
C ASN A 267 -44.29 -7.63 0.63
N ASP A 268 -43.63 -8.43 1.45
CA ASP A 268 -42.47 -8.00 2.22
C ASP A 268 -41.25 -7.79 1.31
N GLU A 269 -41.03 -8.68 0.32
CA GLU A 269 -39.94 -8.52 -0.66
C GLU A 269 -40.18 -7.29 -1.55
N ASP A 270 -41.39 -7.12 -2.10
CA ASP A 270 -41.69 -6.00 -2.98
C ASP A 270 -41.69 -4.66 -2.22
N MET A 271 -42.11 -4.66 -0.95
CA MET A 271 -41.99 -3.49 -0.09
C MET A 271 -40.54 -3.13 0.22
N GLU A 272 -39.66 -4.11 0.45
CA GLU A 272 -38.23 -3.84 0.64
C GLU A 272 -37.56 -3.32 -0.65
N ILE A 273 -38.02 -3.76 -1.83
CA ILE A 273 -37.61 -3.19 -3.12
C ILE A 273 -38.09 -1.73 -3.23
N ALA A 274 -39.37 -1.44 -2.91
CA ALA A 274 -39.87 -0.07 -2.90
C ALA A 274 -39.14 0.85 -1.94
N ASN A 275 -38.83 0.37 -0.72
CA ASN A 275 -37.99 1.06 0.25
C ASN A 275 -36.58 1.31 -0.28
N GLY A 276 -36.00 0.32 -0.98
CA GLY A 276 -34.69 0.45 -1.62
C GLY A 276 -34.67 1.52 -2.71
N CYS A 277 -35.69 1.55 -3.54
CA CYS A 277 -35.88 2.59 -4.55
C CYS A 277 -36.03 3.98 -3.92
N PHE A 278 -36.83 4.10 -2.87
CA PHE A 278 -36.97 5.36 -2.16
C PHE A 278 -35.67 5.83 -1.49
N ARG A 279 -34.92 4.92 -0.86
CA ARG A 279 -33.59 5.25 -0.29
C ARG A 279 -32.61 5.73 -1.37
N HIS A 280 -32.70 5.19 -2.59
CA HIS A 280 -31.91 5.69 -3.71
C HIS A 280 -32.27 7.14 -4.04
N ILE A 281 -33.58 7.45 -4.13
CA ILE A 281 -34.05 8.83 -4.33
C ILE A 281 -33.60 9.72 -3.15
N GLU A 282 -33.85 9.30 -1.92
CA GLU A 282 -33.45 10.03 -0.71
C GLU A 282 -31.95 10.35 -0.67
N LYS A 283 -31.12 9.42 -1.16
CA LYS A 283 -29.66 9.62 -1.26
C LYS A 283 -29.32 10.78 -2.20
N ILE A 284 -30.02 10.94 -3.32
CA ILE A 284 -29.82 12.07 -4.25
C ILE A 284 -30.01 13.40 -3.51
N PHE A 285 -31.11 13.56 -2.79
CA PHE A 285 -31.40 14.80 -2.06
C PHE A 285 -30.50 15.02 -0.85
N THR A 286 -30.13 13.95 -0.14
CA THR A 286 -29.17 14.03 0.96
C THR A 286 -27.80 14.52 0.48
N GLN A 287 -27.31 14.00 -0.64
CA GLN A 287 -26.06 14.46 -1.24
C GLN A 287 -26.16 15.91 -1.73
N LEU A 288 -27.27 16.31 -2.34
CA LEU A 288 -27.47 17.71 -2.75
C LEU A 288 -27.49 18.67 -1.55
N GLU A 289 -28.09 18.28 -0.43
CA GLU A 289 -28.07 19.09 0.80
C GLU A 289 -26.63 19.25 1.34
N GLU A 290 -25.84 18.18 1.33
CA GLU A 290 -24.42 18.24 1.71
C GLU A 290 -23.61 19.10 0.74
N PHE A 291 -23.92 19.07 -0.56
CA PHE A 291 -23.24 19.85 -1.59
C PHE A 291 -23.70 21.33 -1.66
N ARG A 292 -24.76 21.68 -0.97
CA ARG A 292 -25.28 23.04 -0.91
C ARG A 292 -24.25 24.08 -0.52
N ALA A 293 -23.37 23.73 0.42
CA ALA A 293 -22.28 24.64 0.83
C ALA A 293 -21.32 24.95 -0.32
N PHE A 294 -21.03 23.99 -1.21
CA PHE A 294 -20.16 24.21 -2.38
C PHE A 294 -20.83 25.10 -3.44
N GLU A 295 -22.16 25.11 -3.50
CA GLU A 295 -22.91 26.04 -4.34
C GLU A 295 -22.85 27.47 -3.82
N LEU A 296 -23.00 27.67 -2.51
CA LEU A 296 -23.00 28.97 -1.86
C LEU A 296 -21.60 29.60 -1.80
N LEU A 297 -20.55 28.80 -1.59
CA LEU A 297 -19.16 29.26 -1.58
C LEU A 297 -18.72 29.58 -3.02
N ARG A 298 -18.26 30.82 -3.24
CA ARG A 298 -17.90 31.30 -4.59
C ARG A 298 -16.45 31.03 -4.95
N SER A 299 -15.53 31.11 -3.96
CA SER A 299 -14.10 30.94 -4.23
C SER A 299 -13.64 29.48 -4.14
N GLY A 300 -12.70 29.09 -5.01
CA GLY A 300 -12.07 27.77 -4.97
C GLY A 300 -11.37 27.47 -3.63
N PRO A 301 -10.61 28.43 -3.06
CA PRO A 301 -10.00 28.28 -1.74
C PRO A 301 -11.00 28.02 -0.61
N ASP A 302 -12.16 28.70 -0.59
CA ASP A 302 -13.18 28.50 0.45
C ASP A 302 -13.86 27.14 0.32
N ARG A 303 -14.14 26.70 -0.90
CA ARG A 303 -14.64 25.34 -1.19
C ARG A 303 -13.64 24.27 -0.72
N SER A 304 -12.35 24.48 -1.02
CA SER A 304 -11.27 23.58 -0.59
C SER A 304 -11.13 23.51 0.93
N LYS A 305 -11.26 24.64 1.64
CA LYS A 305 -11.29 24.67 3.12
C LYS A 305 -12.50 23.92 3.66
N TYR A 306 -13.66 24.18 3.11
CA TYR A 306 -14.91 23.49 3.52
C TYR A 306 -14.80 21.97 3.32
N LEU A 307 -14.31 21.54 2.15
CA LEU A 307 -14.05 20.12 1.86
C LEU A 307 -13.16 19.50 2.95
N LEU A 308 -12.03 20.13 3.26
CA LEU A 308 -11.07 19.64 4.23
C LEU A 308 -11.61 19.62 5.67
N VAL A 309 -12.45 20.61 6.06
CA VAL A 309 -12.90 20.76 7.46
C VAL A 309 -14.20 20.00 7.73
N LYS A 310 -15.06 19.83 6.72
CA LYS A 310 -16.41 19.29 6.92
C LYS A 310 -16.69 18.00 6.14
N GLU A 311 -16.36 17.96 4.86
CA GLU A 311 -16.82 16.89 3.96
C GLU A 311 -15.90 15.66 4.01
N ALA A 312 -14.58 15.82 3.88
CA ALA A 312 -13.65 14.70 3.88
C ALA A 312 -13.65 13.96 5.22
N LYS A 313 -13.86 12.64 5.17
CA LYS A 313 -13.86 11.76 6.36
C LYS A 313 -12.56 10.98 6.51
N ILE A 314 -11.90 10.64 5.41
CA ILE A 314 -10.60 9.96 5.37
C ILE A 314 -9.63 10.89 4.66
N ILE A 315 -8.67 11.41 5.41
CA ILE A 315 -7.66 12.35 4.94
C ILE A 315 -6.29 11.70 5.04
N ALA A 316 -5.57 11.65 3.94
CA ALA A 316 -4.26 11.02 3.86
C ALA A 316 -3.17 12.06 3.55
N MET A 317 -2.07 12.05 4.31
CA MET A 317 -0.90 12.91 4.10
C MET A 317 0.38 12.27 4.65
N THR A 318 1.54 12.73 4.18
CA THR A 318 2.82 12.34 4.79
C THR A 318 3.12 13.16 6.04
N CYS A 319 4.00 12.65 6.92
CA CYS A 319 4.51 13.40 8.08
C CYS A 319 5.08 14.76 7.68
N THR A 320 5.84 14.79 6.60
CA THR A 320 6.43 16.03 6.05
C THR A 320 5.36 17.02 5.65
N HIS A 321 4.30 16.58 4.96
CA HIS A 321 3.18 17.46 4.59
C HIS A 321 2.47 18.01 5.83
N ALA A 322 2.22 17.17 6.82
CA ALA A 322 1.62 17.58 8.10
C ALA A 322 2.49 18.67 8.79
N ALA A 323 3.81 18.52 8.77
CA ALA A 323 4.74 19.47 9.34
C ALA A 323 4.72 20.81 8.59
N LEU A 324 4.85 20.78 7.27
CA LEU A 324 4.88 21.99 6.42
C LEU A 324 3.55 22.76 6.46
N LYS A 325 2.42 22.06 6.57
CA LYS A 325 1.08 22.64 6.53
C LYS A 325 0.42 22.79 7.91
N ARG A 326 1.17 22.55 9.00
CA ARG A 326 0.62 22.57 10.37
C ARG A 326 -0.10 23.89 10.69
N SER A 327 0.54 25.03 10.44
CA SER A 327 -0.05 26.35 10.75
C SER A 327 -1.34 26.57 9.96
N GLU A 328 -1.34 26.29 8.67
CA GLU A 328 -2.54 26.36 7.81
C GLU A 328 -3.68 25.45 8.31
N LEU A 329 -3.36 24.19 8.65
CA LEU A 329 -4.37 23.25 9.14
C LEU A 329 -4.99 23.67 10.48
N VAL A 330 -4.18 24.19 11.37
CA VAL A 330 -4.65 24.72 12.68
C VAL A 330 -5.53 25.96 12.48
N GLU A 331 -5.10 26.88 11.62
CA GLU A 331 -5.81 28.14 11.34
C GLU A 331 -7.20 27.91 10.75
N ILE A 332 -7.32 26.95 9.80
CA ILE A 332 -8.62 26.59 9.19
C ILE A 332 -9.53 25.79 10.13
N GLY A 333 -9.06 25.43 11.32
CA GLY A 333 -9.83 24.63 12.28
C GLY A 333 -9.95 23.15 11.92
N PHE A 334 -8.92 22.56 11.28
CA PHE A 334 -8.90 21.14 10.97
C PHE A 334 -9.02 20.26 12.21
N LYS A 335 -9.90 19.26 12.18
CA LYS A 335 -10.14 18.32 13.29
C LYS A 335 -10.29 16.90 12.76
N TYR A 336 -9.85 15.93 13.56
CA TYR A 336 -10.03 14.49 13.30
C TYR A 336 -10.20 13.73 14.64
N ASP A 337 -10.82 12.55 14.57
CA ASP A 337 -11.09 11.68 15.73
C ASP A 337 -10.12 10.52 15.84
N ASN A 338 -9.60 10.05 14.71
CA ASN A 338 -8.74 8.89 14.64
C ASN A 338 -7.49 9.23 13.83
N ILE A 339 -6.34 8.71 14.24
CA ILE A 339 -5.11 8.77 13.46
C ILE A 339 -4.55 7.36 13.29
N LEU A 340 -4.23 7.00 12.05
CA LEU A 340 -3.55 5.78 11.70
C LEU A 340 -2.20 6.12 11.08
N MET A 341 -1.14 5.59 11.68
CA MET A 341 0.23 5.74 11.20
C MET A 341 0.76 4.39 10.73
N GLU A 342 0.96 4.25 9.42
CA GLU A 342 1.60 3.07 8.82
C GLU A 342 3.11 3.31 8.69
N GLU A 343 3.89 2.23 8.69
CA GLU A 343 5.37 2.26 8.74
C GLU A 343 5.91 3.12 9.90
N SER A 344 5.23 3.09 11.05
CA SER A 344 5.51 3.96 12.22
C SER A 344 6.92 3.78 12.78
N ALA A 345 7.58 2.64 12.54
CA ALA A 345 8.95 2.40 12.97
C ALA A 345 9.98 3.23 12.18
N GLN A 346 9.60 3.80 11.02
CA GLN A 346 10.48 4.63 10.18
C GLN A 346 10.26 6.13 10.38
N ILE A 347 9.25 6.51 11.15
CA ILE A 347 8.92 7.91 11.42
C ILE A 347 9.78 8.39 12.59
N LEU A 348 10.47 9.52 12.43
CA LEU A 348 11.19 10.17 13.54
C LEU A 348 10.22 10.45 14.69
N GLU A 349 10.69 10.35 15.91
CA GLU A 349 9.86 10.59 17.08
C GLU A 349 9.17 11.97 17.04
N ILE A 350 9.92 13.00 16.70
CA ILE A 350 9.37 14.36 16.54
C ILE A 350 8.30 14.43 15.45
N GLU A 351 8.51 13.77 14.31
CA GLU A 351 7.56 13.74 13.20
C GLU A 351 6.29 12.95 13.54
N THR A 352 6.36 12.02 14.48
CA THR A 352 5.18 11.29 14.99
C THR A 352 4.25 12.21 15.80
N PHE A 353 4.81 13.19 16.51
CA PHE A 353 4.01 14.14 17.31
C PHE A 353 3.41 15.28 16.46
N ILE A 354 4.04 15.69 15.37
CA ILE A 354 3.55 16.83 14.58
C ILE A 354 2.11 16.62 14.08
N PRO A 355 1.71 15.47 13.51
CA PRO A 355 0.32 15.22 13.14
C PRO A 355 -0.68 15.36 14.29
N LEU A 356 -0.27 15.06 15.52
CA LEU A 356 -1.13 15.23 16.70
C LEU A 356 -1.36 16.70 17.06
N LEU A 357 -0.46 17.58 16.59
CA LEU A 357 -0.50 19.03 16.83
C LEU A 357 -1.20 19.81 15.71
N VAL A 358 -1.74 19.15 14.68
CA VAL A 358 -2.47 19.83 13.58
C VAL A 358 -3.91 20.18 13.95
N GLN A 359 -4.38 19.75 15.13
CA GLN A 359 -5.65 20.20 15.69
C GLN A 359 -5.43 20.86 17.08
N THR A 360 -6.18 21.93 17.34
CA THR A 360 -6.15 22.61 18.62
C THR A 360 -7.10 21.95 19.62
N VAL A 361 -6.73 21.99 20.90
CA VAL A 361 -7.61 21.64 21.99
C VAL A 361 -8.75 22.67 22.06
N GLN A 362 -9.98 22.21 22.17
CA GLN A 362 -11.15 23.04 22.32
C GLN A 362 -11.86 22.67 23.62
N ASP A 363 -12.18 23.66 24.40
CA ASP A 363 -12.83 23.49 25.74
C ASP A 363 -12.07 22.51 26.67
N GLY A 364 -10.75 22.48 26.58
CA GLY A 364 -9.90 21.58 27.36
C GLY A 364 -9.78 20.16 26.85
N TYR A 365 -10.44 19.81 25.74
CA TYR A 365 -10.45 18.45 25.16
C TYR A 365 -9.81 18.39 23.78
N ASN A 366 -9.01 17.35 23.58
CA ASN A 366 -8.59 16.93 22.25
C ASN A 366 -9.67 15.99 21.67
N ARG A 367 -9.98 16.13 20.38
CA ARG A 367 -10.98 15.31 19.71
C ARG A 367 -10.47 13.88 19.42
N LEU A 368 -9.17 13.64 19.50
CA LEU A 368 -8.53 12.34 19.25
C LEU A 368 -9.09 11.24 20.15
N LYS A 369 -9.62 10.19 19.55
CA LYS A 369 -10.17 9.00 20.22
C LYS A 369 -9.28 7.78 20.06
N ARG A 370 -8.68 7.60 18.84
CA ARG A 370 -7.86 6.44 18.50
C ARG A 370 -6.55 6.87 17.89
N TRP A 371 -5.48 6.29 18.40
CA TRP A 371 -4.16 6.40 17.84
C TRP A 371 -3.65 5.01 17.50
N ILE A 372 -3.59 4.70 16.21
CA ILE A 372 -3.22 3.38 15.69
C ILE A 372 -1.85 3.50 15.03
N MET A 373 -0.88 2.77 15.55
CA MET A 373 0.49 2.71 15.06
C MET A 373 0.78 1.31 14.53
N ILE A 374 1.07 1.19 13.26
CA ILE A 374 1.42 -0.08 12.59
C ILE A 374 2.85 0.04 12.08
N GLY A 375 3.71 -0.91 12.44
CA GLY A 375 5.11 -0.85 12.05
C GLY A 375 5.88 -2.14 12.33
N ASP A 376 7.18 -2.08 12.10
CA ASP A 376 8.10 -3.18 12.40
C ASP A 376 9.46 -2.61 12.85
N HIS A 377 9.71 -2.67 14.14
CA HIS A 377 10.96 -2.19 14.74
C HIS A 377 12.19 -3.06 14.41
N ASN A 378 12.00 -4.21 13.78
CA ASN A 378 13.05 -5.08 13.27
C ASN A 378 13.40 -4.81 11.81
N GLN A 379 12.68 -3.91 11.13
CA GLN A 379 13.01 -3.39 9.80
C GLN A 379 13.68 -2.00 9.92
N LEU A 380 13.81 -1.28 8.78
CA LEU A 380 14.56 -0.02 8.74
C LEU A 380 14.08 1.00 9.78
N PRO A 381 15.01 1.66 10.47
CA PRO A 381 14.73 2.79 11.35
C PRO A 381 14.54 4.09 10.54
N PRO A 382 14.16 5.19 11.21
CA PRO A 382 14.18 6.51 10.59
C PRO A 382 15.53 6.86 9.98
N VAL A 383 15.53 7.50 8.82
CA VAL A 383 16.76 7.88 8.11
C VAL A 383 17.32 9.16 8.69
N ILE A 384 18.55 9.12 9.20
CA ILE A 384 19.31 10.27 9.68
C ILE A 384 20.49 10.51 8.75
N LYS A 385 20.46 11.60 7.98
CA LYS A 385 21.55 11.96 7.05
C LYS A 385 22.83 12.38 7.78
N ASN A 386 22.73 13.01 8.94
CA ASN A 386 23.88 13.43 9.72
C ASN A 386 24.43 12.29 10.59
N MET A 387 25.64 11.81 10.27
CA MET A 387 26.26 10.67 10.95
C MET A 387 26.53 10.91 12.44
N ALA A 388 26.79 12.15 12.86
CA ALA A 388 27.02 12.49 14.27
C ALA A 388 25.69 12.35 15.06
N PHE A 389 24.58 12.84 14.52
CA PHE A 389 23.26 12.65 15.12
C PHE A 389 22.85 11.17 15.13
N GLN A 390 23.07 10.45 14.03
CA GLN A 390 22.78 9.02 13.99
C GLN A 390 23.50 8.26 15.10
N LYS A 391 24.80 8.55 15.30
CA LYS A 391 25.64 7.79 16.22
C LYS A 391 25.50 8.21 17.70
N TYR A 392 25.26 9.48 17.97
CA TYR A 392 25.39 10.04 19.33
C TYR A 392 24.10 10.63 19.93
N SER A 393 23.01 10.77 19.16
CA SER A 393 21.80 11.44 19.65
C SER A 393 20.58 10.52 19.85
N ASN A 394 20.70 9.23 19.54
CA ASN A 394 19.57 8.29 19.51
C ASN A 394 18.37 8.75 18.62
N MET A 395 18.55 9.71 17.73
CA MET A 395 17.48 10.21 16.86
C MET A 395 16.92 9.14 15.91
N GLU A 396 17.67 8.08 15.62
CA GLU A 396 17.16 6.96 14.81
C GLU A 396 16.13 6.07 15.56
N GLN A 397 15.88 6.33 16.84
CA GLN A 397 14.85 5.64 17.58
C GLN A 397 13.49 6.31 17.30
N SER A 398 12.59 5.62 16.61
CA SER A 398 11.20 6.08 16.45
C SER A 398 10.42 6.00 17.77
N LEU A 399 9.35 6.76 17.89
CA LEU A 399 8.43 6.63 19.04
C LEU A 399 7.85 5.21 19.12
N PHE A 400 7.51 4.59 17.99
CA PHE A 400 7.06 3.20 17.92
C PHE A 400 8.05 2.24 18.59
N THR A 401 9.33 2.31 18.19
CA THR A 401 10.39 1.47 18.76
C THR A 401 10.59 1.75 20.24
N ARG A 402 10.50 3.02 20.67
CA ARG A 402 10.62 3.39 22.09
C ARG A 402 9.50 2.80 22.93
N LEU A 403 8.26 2.89 22.46
CA LEU A 403 7.11 2.32 23.17
C LEU A 403 7.17 0.79 23.27
N VAL A 404 7.60 0.10 22.20
CA VAL A 404 7.84 -1.35 22.25
C VAL A 404 8.89 -1.71 23.30
N ARG A 405 10.03 -0.97 23.35
CA ARG A 405 11.09 -1.19 24.35
C ARG A 405 10.63 -0.91 25.79
N LEU A 406 9.70 0.00 25.97
CA LEU A 406 9.09 0.31 27.28
C LEU A 406 8.05 -0.73 27.71
N GLY A 407 7.76 -1.73 26.90
CA GLY A 407 6.81 -2.79 27.23
C GLY A 407 5.35 -2.38 27.05
N VAL A 408 5.06 -1.34 26.27
CA VAL A 408 3.67 -1.03 25.89
C VAL A 408 3.08 -2.22 25.15
N PRO A 409 1.87 -2.69 25.52
CA PRO A 409 1.25 -3.85 24.87
C PRO A 409 1.16 -3.70 23.35
N THR A 410 1.55 -4.75 22.62
CA THR A 410 1.50 -4.81 21.15
C THR A 410 0.72 -6.02 20.70
N VAL A 411 0.08 -5.93 19.55
CA VAL A 411 -0.43 -7.09 18.81
C VAL A 411 0.61 -7.46 17.76
N ASP A 412 1.21 -8.63 17.92
CA ASP A 412 2.27 -9.13 17.05
C ASP A 412 1.67 -10.06 15.99
N LEU A 413 1.70 -9.66 14.72
CA LEU A 413 1.22 -10.49 13.61
C LEU A 413 2.18 -11.67 13.41
N ASP A 414 1.65 -12.88 13.30
CA ASP A 414 2.39 -14.12 13.45
C ASP A 414 2.49 -15.00 12.20
N ALA A 415 1.88 -14.60 11.08
CA ALA A 415 1.86 -15.42 9.86
C ALA A 415 2.11 -14.59 8.60
N GLN A 416 3.16 -14.95 7.85
CA GLN A 416 3.49 -14.30 6.59
C GLN A 416 2.89 -15.04 5.39
N GLY A 417 2.48 -14.27 4.36
CA GLY A 417 1.91 -14.75 3.11
C GLY A 417 2.65 -14.27 1.86
N ARG A 418 3.91 -13.85 2.00
CA ARG A 418 4.69 -13.28 0.90
C ARG A 418 5.65 -14.27 0.28
N ALA A 419 6.58 -14.77 1.08
CA ALA A 419 7.73 -15.52 0.64
C ALA A 419 7.52 -17.03 0.82
N ARG A 420 8.24 -17.82 0.03
CA ARG A 420 8.42 -19.26 0.30
C ARG A 420 8.93 -19.48 1.72
N PRO A 421 8.55 -20.59 2.37
CA PRO A 421 9.02 -20.91 3.72
C PRO A 421 10.55 -20.86 3.86
N GLY A 422 11.30 -21.44 2.92
CA GLY A 422 12.77 -21.42 2.94
C GLY A 422 13.37 -20.01 2.87
N ILE A 423 12.77 -19.07 2.14
CA ILE A 423 13.21 -17.67 2.11
C ILE A 423 12.82 -16.98 3.43
N CYS A 424 11.64 -17.27 3.98
CA CYS A 424 11.21 -16.74 5.27
C CYS A 424 12.15 -17.18 6.40
N ASP A 425 12.66 -18.40 6.36
CA ASP A 425 13.59 -18.95 7.35
C ASP A 425 14.86 -18.10 7.49
N LEU A 426 15.30 -17.40 6.43
CA LEU A 426 16.48 -16.53 6.45
C LEU A 426 16.33 -15.33 7.41
N TYR A 427 15.10 -14.93 7.76
CA TYR A 427 14.85 -13.76 8.62
C TYR A 427 13.86 -14.02 9.77
N LYS A 428 13.12 -15.16 9.81
CA LYS A 428 12.12 -15.43 10.85
C LYS A 428 12.70 -15.48 12.27
N TRP A 429 13.97 -15.83 12.41
CA TRP A 429 14.67 -15.90 13.71
C TRP A 429 14.65 -14.57 14.48
N ARG A 430 14.43 -13.46 13.80
CA ARG A 430 14.30 -12.13 14.43
C ARG A 430 12.96 -11.90 15.11
N TYR A 431 11.96 -12.71 14.82
CA TYR A 431 10.58 -12.60 15.29
C TYR A 431 10.24 -13.78 16.20
N LYS A 432 9.45 -13.54 17.24
CA LYS A 432 9.18 -14.57 18.25
C LYS A 432 8.42 -15.77 17.69
N ASN A 433 7.37 -15.54 16.89
CA ASN A 433 6.44 -16.58 16.45
C ASN A 433 6.03 -16.43 14.98
N LEU A 434 6.95 -16.03 14.09
CA LEU A 434 6.60 -15.87 12.68
C LEU A 434 6.43 -17.23 11.99
N GLY A 435 5.19 -17.54 11.62
CA GLY A 435 4.81 -18.70 10.81
C GLY A 435 4.50 -18.34 9.36
N ASN A 436 3.92 -19.31 8.66
CA ASN A 436 3.54 -19.20 7.25
C ASN A 436 2.04 -19.39 7.07
N LEU A 437 1.42 -18.58 6.24
CA LEU A 437 0.01 -18.76 5.85
C LEU A 437 -0.17 -20.05 5.01
N PRO A 438 -1.35 -20.69 5.05
CA PRO A 438 -1.60 -21.93 4.32
C PRO A 438 -1.34 -21.85 2.81
N HIS A 439 -1.58 -20.71 2.17
CA HIS A 439 -1.39 -20.57 0.73
C HIS A 439 0.08 -20.65 0.32
N VAL A 440 1.03 -20.04 1.05
CA VAL A 440 2.46 -20.17 0.74
C VAL A 440 3.02 -21.59 0.99
N MET A 441 2.28 -22.42 1.75
CA MET A 441 2.63 -23.81 2.00
C MET A 441 2.03 -24.77 0.98
N LYS A 442 0.85 -24.46 0.41
CA LYS A 442 0.05 -25.41 -0.37
C LYS A 442 -0.10 -25.02 -1.84
N GLU A 443 -0.07 -23.74 -2.18
CA GLU A 443 -0.25 -23.31 -3.56
C GLU A 443 0.93 -23.73 -4.43
N ARG A 444 0.60 -24.19 -5.63
CA ARG A 444 1.57 -24.73 -6.60
C ARG A 444 2.68 -23.72 -6.93
N GLU A 445 2.37 -22.43 -7.02
CA GLU A 445 3.35 -21.37 -7.33
C GLU A 445 4.54 -21.37 -6.35
N TYR A 446 4.27 -21.57 -5.06
CA TYR A 446 5.30 -21.60 -4.02
C TYR A 446 6.07 -22.91 -3.93
N ASN A 447 5.51 -24.01 -4.43
CA ASN A 447 6.12 -25.33 -4.38
C ASN A 447 6.92 -25.70 -5.65
N LEU A 448 6.70 -25.00 -6.77
CA LEU A 448 7.50 -25.19 -7.98
C LEU A 448 8.89 -24.55 -7.83
N ALA A 449 9.92 -25.25 -8.30
CA ALA A 449 11.29 -24.76 -8.31
C ALA A 449 11.48 -23.52 -9.21
N ASN A 450 12.58 -22.83 -9.05
CA ASN A 450 12.98 -21.78 -9.96
C ASN A 450 13.60 -22.41 -11.21
N THR A 451 13.00 -22.19 -12.36
CA THR A 451 13.45 -22.74 -13.65
C THR A 451 14.91 -22.40 -13.90
N GLY A 452 15.70 -23.38 -14.23
CA GLY A 452 17.13 -23.19 -14.52
C GLY A 452 18.02 -23.05 -13.29
N PHE A 453 17.49 -23.09 -12.08
CA PHE A 453 18.28 -23.01 -10.85
C PHE A 453 18.07 -24.25 -9.97
N ARG A 454 19.16 -24.70 -9.33
CA ARG A 454 19.10 -25.83 -8.39
C ARG A 454 18.34 -25.43 -7.11
N TYR A 455 18.53 -24.21 -6.65
CA TYR A 455 17.99 -23.70 -5.39
C TYR A 455 17.08 -22.50 -5.59
N ASP A 456 16.11 -22.34 -4.72
CA ASP A 456 15.19 -21.20 -4.66
C ASP A 456 15.84 -19.94 -4.07
N PHE A 457 16.85 -20.08 -3.22
CA PHE A 457 17.72 -19.01 -2.81
C PHE A 457 19.18 -19.50 -2.74
N GLN A 458 20.14 -18.62 -2.96
CA GLN A 458 21.54 -18.97 -2.90
C GLN A 458 22.41 -17.74 -2.65
N PHE A 459 23.44 -17.87 -1.78
CA PHE A 459 24.52 -16.91 -1.71
C PHE A 459 25.59 -17.30 -2.73
N ILE A 460 25.98 -16.37 -3.59
CA ILE A 460 26.93 -16.56 -4.68
C ILE A 460 28.18 -15.77 -4.34
N ASN A 461 29.30 -16.47 -4.10
CA ASN A 461 30.56 -15.81 -3.82
C ASN A 461 31.10 -15.12 -5.08
N VAL A 462 31.49 -13.85 -4.92
CA VAL A 462 32.07 -13.05 -6.00
C VAL A 462 33.50 -12.64 -5.59
N GLU A 463 34.45 -13.11 -6.37
CA GLU A 463 35.89 -12.79 -6.21
C GLU A 463 36.23 -11.48 -6.93
N ASP A 464 37.39 -10.92 -6.62
CA ASP A 464 37.92 -9.73 -7.27
C ASP A 464 38.08 -9.94 -8.77
N PHE A 465 37.55 -9.04 -9.58
CA PHE A 465 37.79 -9.09 -11.02
C PHE A 465 39.05 -8.30 -11.39
N ASN A 466 40.00 -8.98 -12.01
CA ASN A 466 41.33 -8.42 -12.33
C ASN A 466 42.07 -7.81 -11.09
N GLY A 467 41.85 -8.42 -9.93
CA GLY A 467 42.43 -7.95 -8.67
C GLY A 467 41.74 -6.73 -8.07
N VAL A 468 40.59 -6.32 -8.60
CA VAL A 468 39.80 -5.20 -8.09
C VAL A 468 38.44 -5.71 -7.57
N GLY A 469 38.22 -5.48 -6.27
CA GLY A 469 36.91 -5.73 -5.63
C GLY A 469 36.03 -4.48 -5.64
N GLU A 470 35.70 -3.98 -4.43
CA GLU A 470 34.96 -2.71 -4.33
C GLU A 470 35.83 -1.52 -4.75
N SER A 471 35.22 -0.57 -5.46
CA SER A 471 35.77 0.73 -5.80
C SER A 471 34.94 1.84 -5.18
N GLU A 472 35.57 2.99 -4.91
CA GLU A 472 34.95 4.19 -4.34
C GLU A 472 35.32 5.41 -5.19
N PRO A 473 34.65 5.62 -6.34
CA PRO A 473 34.96 6.73 -7.26
C PRO A 473 34.82 8.11 -6.63
N SER A 474 33.91 8.26 -5.67
CA SER A 474 33.75 9.45 -4.83
C SER A 474 33.41 9.01 -3.39
N PRO A 475 33.62 9.86 -2.37
CA PRO A 475 33.37 9.49 -0.98
C PRO A 475 31.96 8.89 -0.77
N TYR A 476 31.91 7.74 -0.14
CA TYR A 476 30.68 6.95 0.15
C TYR A 476 29.94 6.39 -1.08
N PHE A 477 30.49 6.52 -2.27
CA PHE A 477 29.91 6.02 -3.51
C PHE A 477 30.55 4.71 -3.93
N TYR A 478 30.11 3.62 -3.29
CA TYR A 478 30.69 2.29 -3.47
C TYR A 478 30.13 1.56 -4.69
N GLN A 479 31.03 0.92 -5.45
CA GLN A 479 30.74 0.13 -6.64
C GLN A 479 31.53 -1.17 -6.64
N ASN A 480 30.99 -2.24 -7.23
CA ASN A 480 31.66 -3.52 -7.47
C ASN A 480 31.25 -4.03 -8.87
N LEU A 481 32.16 -3.92 -9.81
CA LEU A 481 31.92 -4.29 -11.21
C LEU A 481 31.67 -5.79 -11.35
N ALA A 482 32.42 -6.64 -10.64
CA ALA A 482 32.23 -8.09 -10.68
C ALA A 482 30.82 -8.50 -10.27
N GLU A 483 30.30 -7.92 -9.19
CA GLU A 483 28.92 -8.18 -8.74
C GLU A 483 27.89 -7.65 -9.73
N ALA A 484 28.09 -6.46 -10.31
CA ALA A 484 27.17 -5.86 -11.26
C ALA A 484 27.05 -6.72 -12.54
N GLU A 485 28.18 -7.09 -13.13
CA GLU A 485 28.22 -7.96 -14.33
C GLU A 485 27.64 -9.36 -14.03
N TYR A 486 27.90 -9.93 -12.84
CA TYR A 486 27.35 -11.24 -12.48
C TYR A 486 25.82 -11.19 -12.28
N CYS A 487 25.31 -10.19 -11.56
CA CYS A 487 23.86 -9.97 -11.44
C CYS A 487 23.18 -9.85 -12.79
N VAL A 488 23.75 -9.05 -13.70
CA VAL A 488 23.20 -8.83 -15.04
C VAL A 488 23.29 -10.11 -15.89
N ALA A 489 24.38 -10.87 -15.81
CA ALA A 489 24.51 -12.15 -16.52
C ALA A 489 23.44 -13.17 -16.05
N VAL A 490 23.17 -13.24 -14.73
CA VAL A 490 22.10 -14.10 -14.19
C VAL A 490 20.73 -13.61 -14.66
N PHE A 491 20.49 -12.31 -14.68
CA PHE A 491 19.26 -11.74 -15.26
C PHE A 491 19.09 -12.13 -16.73
N MET A 492 20.14 -11.99 -17.56
CA MET A 492 20.11 -12.39 -18.96
C MET A 492 19.77 -13.88 -19.10
N PHE A 493 20.36 -14.75 -18.27
CA PHE A 493 20.05 -16.17 -18.24
C PHE A 493 18.57 -16.43 -17.94
N MET A 494 18.01 -15.79 -16.90
CA MET A 494 16.60 -15.88 -16.56
C MET A 494 15.71 -15.46 -17.73
N ARG A 495 16.03 -14.35 -18.39
CA ARG A 495 15.27 -13.88 -19.55
C ARG A 495 15.32 -14.85 -20.72
N LEU A 496 16.48 -15.43 -20.99
CA LEU A 496 16.65 -16.44 -22.03
C LEU A 496 15.92 -17.74 -21.73
N LEU A 497 15.73 -18.10 -20.46
CA LEU A 497 14.87 -19.22 -20.06
C LEU A 497 13.37 -18.92 -20.21
N GLY A 498 12.96 -17.64 -20.31
CA GLY A 498 11.58 -17.24 -20.50
C GLY A 498 10.93 -16.53 -19.29
N TYR A 499 11.68 -16.20 -18.24
CA TYR A 499 11.12 -15.43 -17.11
C TYR A 499 10.61 -14.06 -17.56
N PRO A 500 9.43 -13.63 -17.16
CA PRO A 500 8.93 -12.28 -17.44
C PRO A 500 9.81 -11.20 -16.78
N ALA A 501 10.15 -10.14 -17.52
CA ALA A 501 11.03 -9.09 -17.04
C ALA A 501 10.46 -8.36 -15.79
N HIS A 502 9.15 -8.12 -15.76
CA HIS A 502 8.46 -7.47 -14.66
C HIS A 502 8.46 -8.28 -13.35
N LYS A 503 8.80 -9.56 -13.40
CA LYS A 503 8.93 -10.42 -12.21
C LYS A 503 10.32 -10.43 -11.58
N ILE A 504 11.29 -9.70 -12.16
CA ILE A 504 12.68 -9.70 -11.72
C ILE A 504 13.08 -8.29 -11.29
N THR A 505 13.59 -8.15 -10.06
CA THR A 505 14.12 -6.89 -9.52
C THR A 505 15.57 -7.07 -9.09
N MET A 506 16.41 -6.07 -9.36
CA MET A 506 17.78 -6.01 -8.89
C MET A 506 17.88 -5.02 -7.73
N LEU A 507 18.38 -5.50 -6.59
CA LEU A 507 18.58 -4.70 -5.39
C LEU A 507 20.05 -4.59 -5.04
N THR A 508 20.40 -3.47 -4.47
CA THR A 508 21.74 -3.24 -3.89
C THR A 508 21.65 -2.39 -2.63
N THR A 509 22.74 -2.30 -1.90
CA THR A 509 22.81 -1.52 -0.66
C THR A 509 23.37 -0.11 -0.86
N TYR A 510 23.91 0.20 -2.03
CA TYR A 510 24.58 1.48 -2.31
C TYR A 510 24.09 2.12 -3.63
N ASN A 511 23.93 3.45 -3.62
CA ASN A 511 23.54 4.20 -4.81
C ASN A 511 24.58 4.06 -5.94
N GLY A 512 25.88 4.06 -5.63
CA GLY A 512 26.93 3.84 -6.62
C GLY A 512 26.73 2.55 -7.40
N GLN A 513 26.44 1.46 -6.72
CA GLN A 513 26.17 0.17 -7.35
C GLN A 513 24.87 0.16 -8.16
N LYS A 514 23.83 0.87 -7.68
CA LYS A 514 22.59 1.03 -8.44
C LYS A 514 22.85 1.64 -9.82
N HIS A 515 23.63 2.71 -9.88
CA HIS A 515 24.01 3.34 -11.14
C HIS A 515 24.83 2.40 -12.01
N LEU A 516 25.84 1.76 -11.45
CA LEU A 516 26.67 0.79 -12.19
C LEU A 516 25.84 -0.36 -12.77
N ILE A 517 24.93 -0.96 -11.99
CA ILE A 517 24.03 -2.01 -12.51
C ILE A 517 23.16 -1.49 -13.63
N ARG A 518 22.61 -0.27 -13.52
CA ARG A 518 21.81 0.37 -14.60
C ARG A 518 22.65 0.55 -15.86
N ASP A 519 23.88 1.00 -15.74
CA ASP A 519 24.79 1.18 -16.87
C ASP A 519 25.10 -0.16 -17.55
N VAL A 520 25.39 -1.22 -16.77
CA VAL A 520 25.62 -2.57 -17.30
C VAL A 520 24.35 -3.11 -17.98
N VAL A 521 23.17 -2.94 -17.40
CA VAL A 521 21.88 -3.33 -18.01
C VAL A 521 21.67 -2.58 -19.33
N ASN A 522 21.91 -1.28 -19.37
CA ASN A 522 21.76 -0.50 -20.59
C ASN A 522 22.74 -0.95 -21.67
N ALA A 523 23.99 -1.24 -21.32
CA ALA A 523 25.01 -1.71 -22.25
C ALA A 523 24.76 -3.14 -22.77
N ARG A 524 24.28 -4.06 -21.92
CA ARG A 524 24.16 -5.48 -22.22
C ARG A 524 22.78 -5.92 -22.67
N CYS A 525 21.71 -5.30 -22.17
CA CYS A 525 20.36 -5.82 -22.24
C CYS A 525 19.37 -4.93 -22.99
N ALA A 526 19.44 -3.61 -22.83
CA ALA A 526 18.36 -2.69 -23.23
C ALA A 526 18.04 -2.72 -24.72
N THR A 527 19.03 -2.94 -25.58
CA THR A 527 18.86 -3.01 -27.04
C THR A 527 18.46 -4.40 -27.56
N ASN A 528 18.46 -5.41 -26.66
CA ASN A 528 18.16 -6.79 -27.05
C ASN A 528 16.71 -7.15 -26.73
N PRO A 529 15.83 -7.32 -27.72
CA PRO A 529 14.40 -7.57 -27.51
C PRO A 529 14.11 -8.90 -26.78
N LEU A 530 15.03 -9.87 -26.80
CA LEU A 530 14.87 -11.13 -26.06
C LEU A 530 15.14 -10.99 -24.56
N ILE A 531 15.91 -9.97 -24.18
CA ILE A 531 16.33 -9.77 -22.79
C ILE A 531 15.53 -8.63 -22.15
N GLY A 532 15.59 -7.42 -22.69
CA GLY A 532 14.94 -6.23 -22.18
C GLY A 532 15.52 -5.75 -20.83
N LYS A 533 14.76 -4.94 -20.09
CA LYS A 533 15.15 -4.40 -18.79
C LYS A 533 14.44 -5.14 -17.64
N PRO A 534 15.04 -5.27 -16.45
CA PRO A 534 14.35 -5.76 -15.26
C PRO A 534 13.24 -4.79 -14.84
N HIS A 535 12.32 -5.27 -13.99
CA HIS A 535 11.24 -4.43 -13.45
C HIS A 535 11.79 -3.16 -12.78
N LYS A 536 12.77 -3.33 -11.89
CA LYS A 536 13.38 -2.21 -11.15
C LYS A 536 14.82 -2.51 -10.78
N VAL A 537 15.67 -1.47 -10.84
CA VAL A 537 17.03 -1.48 -10.27
C VAL A 537 17.10 -0.38 -9.24
N THR A 538 17.19 -0.73 -7.95
CA THR A 538 17.10 0.25 -6.86
C THR A 538 17.85 -0.19 -5.60
N THR A 539 17.90 0.67 -4.59
CA THR A 539 18.49 0.32 -3.30
C THR A 539 17.48 -0.38 -2.38
N VAL A 540 17.97 -1.18 -1.42
CA VAL A 540 17.16 -1.86 -0.41
C VAL A 540 16.27 -0.86 0.35
N ASP A 541 16.83 0.29 0.71
CA ASP A 541 16.14 1.32 1.48
C ASP A 541 14.93 1.90 0.68
N LYS A 542 15.12 2.20 -0.61
CA LYS A 542 14.04 2.68 -1.49
C LYS A 542 13.05 1.59 -1.91
N TYR A 543 13.35 0.31 -1.69
CA TYR A 543 12.49 -0.83 -2.02
C TYR A 543 11.71 -1.37 -0.80
N GLN A 544 11.76 -0.69 0.32
CA GLN A 544 10.96 -1.06 1.49
C GLN A 544 9.45 -0.93 1.18
N GLY A 545 8.63 -1.83 1.72
CA GLY A 545 7.22 -1.95 1.36
C GLY A 545 6.94 -2.75 0.08
N GLN A 546 7.84 -2.68 -0.91
CA GLN A 546 7.71 -3.41 -2.19
C GLN A 546 8.17 -4.88 -2.10
N GLN A 547 7.83 -5.64 -3.14
CA GLN A 547 8.23 -7.06 -3.29
C GLN A 547 8.24 -7.43 -4.77
N ASN A 548 8.96 -8.51 -5.11
CA ASN A 548 8.84 -9.12 -6.44
C ASN A 548 9.07 -10.64 -6.34
N ASP A 549 8.74 -11.37 -7.40
CA ASP A 549 8.90 -12.82 -7.43
C ASP A 549 10.36 -13.22 -7.31
N TYR A 550 11.24 -12.59 -8.06
CA TYR A 550 12.67 -12.89 -8.10
C TYR A 550 13.50 -11.65 -7.81
N VAL A 551 14.41 -11.77 -6.84
CA VAL A 551 15.30 -10.69 -6.42
C VAL A 551 16.76 -11.11 -6.60
N LEU A 552 17.53 -10.29 -7.33
CA LEU A 552 18.97 -10.37 -7.44
C LEU A 552 19.57 -9.28 -6.56
N LEU A 553 20.29 -9.66 -5.51
CA LEU A 553 20.79 -8.74 -4.48
C LEU A 553 22.33 -8.65 -4.52
N SER A 554 22.86 -7.45 -4.82
CA SER A 554 24.31 -7.15 -4.78
C SER A 554 24.68 -6.47 -3.46
N LEU A 555 25.65 -7.05 -2.73
CA LEU A 555 26.11 -6.56 -1.42
C LEU A 555 27.26 -5.55 -1.52
N VAL A 556 28.00 -5.55 -2.63
CA VAL A 556 29.02 -4.56 -3.04
C VAL A 556 30.33 -4.65 -2.28
N ARG A 557 30.30 -4.73 -0.96
CA ARG A 557 31.45 -4.54 -0.08
C ARG A 557 32.40 -5.75 -0.06
N THR A 558 33.70 -5.48 -0.10
CA THR A 558 34.75 -6.49 -0.03
C THR A 558 35.75 -6.26 1.11
N LYS A 559 35.82 -5.02 1.63
CA LYS A 559 36.78 -4.64 2.71
C LYS A 559 36.12 -4.53 4.08
N ALA A 560 34.88 -4.05 4.13
CA ALA A 560 34.11 -3.89 5.37
C ALA A 560 32.62 -4.11 5.09
N VAL A 561 31.86 -4.71 6.01
CA VAL A 561 30.44 -5.05 5.83
C VAL A 561 29.57 -3.83 5.52
N GLY A 562 29.94 -2.66 6.03
CA GLY A 562 29.25 -1.41 5.75
C GLY A 562 27.81 -1.39 6.31
N HIS A 563 26.89 -0.83 5.54
CA HIS A 563 25.50 -0.60 5.98
C HIS A 563 24.72 -1.88 6.35
N LEU A 564 25.10 -3.05 5.80
CA LEU A 564 24.45 -4.32 6.13
C LEU A 564 24.81 -4.84 7.53
N ARG A 565 25.76 -4.25 8.20
CA ARG A 565 26.03 -4.55 9.62
C ARG A 565 24.82 -4.24 10.50
N ASP A 566 23.95 -3.31 10.06
CA ASP A 566 22.62 -3.15 10.62
C ASP A 566 21.71 -4.31 10.16
N VAL A 567 21.42 -5.22 11.08
CA VAL A 567 20.58 -6.41 10.84
C VAL A 567 19.20 -6.04 10.29
N ARG A 568 18.68 -4.87 10.65
CA ARG A 568 17.36 -4.39 10.18
C ARG A 568 17.37 -4.23 8.65
N ARG A 569 18.46 -3.72 8.08
CA ARG A 569 18.61 -3.59 6.62
C ARG A 569 18.76 -4.95 5.95
N LEU A 570 19.48 -5.90 6.57
CA LEU A 570 19.55 -7.27 6.07
C LEU A 570 18.15 -7.91 6.01
N ILE A 571 17.34 -7.79 7.06
CA ILE A 571 15.96 -8.34 7.10
C ILE A 571 15.12 -7.76 5.97
N VAL A 572 15.21 -6.45 5.73
CA VAL A 572 14.51 -5.83 4.61
C VAL A 572 14.98 -6.45 3.28
N ALA A 573 16.30 -6.56 3.06
CA ALA A 573 16.85 -7.11 1.82
C ALA A 573 16.39 -8.55 1.55
N LEU A 574 16.45 -9.42 2.58
CA LEU A 574 16.09 -10.83 2.47
C LEU A 574 14.56 -11.05 2.28
N SER A 575 13.74 -10.14 2.79
CA SER A 575 12.29 -10.27 2.79
C SER A 575 11.58 -9.68 1.55
N ARG A 576 12.33 -9.26 0.53
CA ARG A 576 11.74 -8.67 -0.69
C ARG A 576 11.33 -9.70 -1.73
N ALA A 577 11.96 -10.87 -1.74
CA ALA A 577 11.69 -11.94 -2.68
C ALA A 577 10.48 -12.78 -2.26
N ARG A 578 9.65 -13.14 -3.24
CA ARG A 578 8.55 -14.11 -3.05
C ARG A 578 9.00 -15.52 -3.35
N LEU A 579 9.58 -15.77 -4.51
CA LEU A 579 9.86 -17.08 -5.08
C LEU A 579 11.35 -17.38 -5.24
N GLY A 580 12.21 -16.40 -5.41
CA GLY A 580 13.64 -16.62 -5.61
C GLY A 580 14.52 -15.47 -5.14
N LEU A 581 15.62 -15.82 -4.44
CA LEU A 581 16.57 -14.84 -3.91
C LEU A 581 18.01 -15.26 -4.21
N TYR A 582 18.71 -14.49 -5.03
CA TYR A 582 20.11 -14.73 -5.37
C TYR A 582 20.97 -13.57 -4.91
N ILE A 583 21.90 -13.86 -4.00
CA ILE A 583 22.71 -12.87 -3.28
C ILE A 583 24.13 -12.94 -3.79
N PHE A 584 24.66 -11.84 -4.28
CA PHE A 584 26.03 -11.70 -4.79
C PHE A 584 26.87 -10.91 -3.78
N GLY A 585 28.01 -11.47 -3.37
CA GLY A 585 28.86 -10.79 -2.41
C GLY A 585 30.10 -11.61 -2.05
N ARG A 586 30.99 -11.01 -1.25
CA ARG A 586 32.22 -11.65 -0.74
C ARG A 586 31.88 -12.51 0.48
N SER A 587 31.85 -13.84 0.31
CA SER A 587 31.50 -14.77 1.40
C SER A 587 32.45 -14.64 2.60
N SER A 588 33.76 -14.53 2.37
CA SER A 588 34.76 -14.38 3.43
C SER A 588 34.56 -13.14 4.32
N LEU A 589 33.92 -12.09 3.81
CA LEU A 589 33.60 -10.91 4.59
C LEU A 589 32.27 -11.07 5.38
N PHE A 590 31.19 -11.45 4.69
CA PHE A 590 29.86 -11.46 5.28
C PHE A 590 29.62 -12.60 6.25
N PHE A 591 30.18 -13.79 6.00
CA PHE A 591 30.03 -14.95 6.90
C PHE A 591 30.82 -14.81 8.20
N ASN A 592 31.86 -13.96 8.21
CA ASN A 592 32.63 -13.63 9.41
C ASN A 592 32.02 -12.48 10.25
N CYS A 593 30.88 -11.90 9.81
CA CYS A 593 30.23 -10.85 10.56
C CYS A 593 29.28 -11.43 11.61
N PHE A 594 29.57 -11.15 12.88
CA PHE A 594 28.84 -11.69 14.02
C PHE A 594 27.34 -11.30 13.97
N GLU A 595 27.04 -10.06 13.65
CA GLU A 595 25.67 -9.54 13.60
C GLU A 595 24.81 -10.23 12.55
N LEU A 596 25.41 -10.74 11.46
CA LEU A 596 24.72 -11.37 10.34
C LEU A 596 24.66 -12.90 10.47
N ARG A 597 25.32 -13.47 11.47
CA ARG A 597 25.60 -14.91 11.60
C ARG A 597 24.35 -15.77 11.39
N MET A 598 23.24 -15.43 12.02
CA MET A 598 22.01 -16.26 11.98
C MET A 598 21.47 -16.47 10.54
N ALA A 599 21.54 -15.45 9.69
CA ALA A 599 21.15 -15.58 8.30
C ALA A 599 22.25 -16.24 7.45
N MET A 600 23.51 -15.87 7.71
CA MET A 600 24.65 -16.39 6.95
C MET A 600 24.89 -17.87 7.19
N ASP A 601 24.69 -18.39 8.41
CA ASP A 601 24.77 -19.83 8.71
C ASP A 601 23.75 -20.64 7.89
N GLN A 602 22.55 -20.11 7.67
CA GLN A 602 21.55 -20.77 6.81
C GLN A 602 21.91 -20.70 5.33
N LEU A 603 22.44 -19.57 4.87
CA LEU A 603 22.91 -19.42 3.49
C LEU A 603 24.14 -20.32 3.21
N ALA A 604 24.98 -20.58 4.22
CA ALA A 604 26.15 -21.45 4.14
C ALA A 604 25.79 -22.94 3.98
N LEU A 605 24.55 -23.35 4.24
CA LEU A 605 24.10 -24.73 4.00
C LEU A 605 24.06 -25.09 2.51
N ARG A 606 24.13 -24.09 1.62
CA ARG A 606 24.14 -24.27 0.17
C ARG A 606 25.50 -23.90 -0.43
N PRO A 607 25.86 -24.51 -1.56
CA PRO A 607 27.12 -24.17 -2.25
C PRO A 607 27.20 -22.67 -2.56
N LEU A 608 28.43 -22.13 -2.46
CA LEU A 608 28.70 -20.71 -2.76
C LEU A 608 28.90 -20.41 -4.25
N GLN A 609 29.03 -21.45 -5.07
CA GLN A 609 29.05 -21.37 -6.53
C GLN A 609 27.63 -21.58 -7.06
N LEU A 610 27.22 -20.76 -8.01
CA LEU A 610 25.90 -20.85 -8.65
C LEU A 610 25.71 -22.21 -9.33
N GLN A 611 24.62 -22.90 -8.99
CA GLN A 611 24.24 -24.18 -9.60
C GLN A 611 23.01 -24.04 -10.46
N ILE A 612 23.13 -24.40 -11.75
CA ILE A 612 22.09 -24.19 -12.76
C ILE A 612 21.70 -25.48 -13.53
N TYR A 613 20.49 -25.45 -14.07
CA TYR A 613 19.94 -26.46 -15.01
C TYR A 613 19.60 -25.78 -16.34
N PRO A 614 20.55 -25.62 -17.28
CA PRO A 614 20.38 -24.77 -18.46
C PRO A 614 19.36 -25.26 -19.49
N ARG A 615 18.93 -26.52 -19.41
CA ARG A 615 17.99 -27.14 -20.34
C ARG A 615 16.53 -27.10 -19.86
N GLU A 616 16.27 -26.46 -18.77
CA GLU A 616 14.93 -26.29 -18.20
C GLU A 616 14.22 -25.12 -18.87
N GLU A 617 12.92 -25.25 -19.14
CA GLU A 617 12.11 -24.17 -19.76
C GLU A 617 11.11 -23.63 -18.75
N TYR A 618 10.88 -22.31 -18.78
CA TYR A 618 9.95 -21.60 -17.90
C TYR A 618 8.51 -21.70 -18.42
N PRO A 619 7.53 -22.01 -17.55
CA PRO A 619 7.66 -22.42 -16.15
C PRO A 619 7.98 -23.92 -15.99
N THR A 620 8.86 -24.26 -15.05
CA THR A 620 9.17 -25.66 -14.74
C THR A 620 8.02 -26.38 -14.05
N GLN A 621 8.01 -27.72 -14.14
CA GLN A 621 7.11 -28.59 -13.36
C GLN A 621 7.83 -29.22 -12.14
N ARG A 622 9.11 -28.96 -11.97
CA ARG A 622 9.94 -29.46 -10.89
C ARG A 622 9.57 -28.80 -9.57
N GLU A 623 9.52 -29.57 -8.49
CA GLU A 623 9.32 -29.06 -7.13
C GLU A 623 10.64 -28.50 -6.55
N VAL A 624 10.52 -27.61 -5.55
CA VAL A 624 11.64 -26.85 -4.99
C VAL A 624 12.81 -27.75 -4.56
N ASP A 625 12.55 -28.84 -3.87
CA ASP A 625 13.60 -29.73 -3.36
C ASP A 625 13.94 -30.88 -4.32
N GLN A 626 13.23 -30.98 -5.41
CA GLN A 626 13.44 -32.04 -6.39
C GLN A 626 14.66 -31.76 -7.26
N GLY A 627 15.62 -32.68 -7.26
CA GLY A 627 16.74 -32.66 -8.19
C GLY A 627 16.31 -33.17 -9.58
N MET A 628 17.02 -32.75 -10.62
CA MET A 628 16.91 -33.36 -11.95
C MET A 628 17.74 -34.64 -12.02
N ARG A 629 17.43 -35.55 -12.97
CA ARG A 629 18.25 -36.74 -13.27
C ARG A 629 19.66 -36.38 -13.74
N VAL A 630 19.80 -35.20 -14.38
CA VAL A 630 21.09 -34.65 -14.79
C VAL A 630 21.65 -33.80 -13.65
N PRO A 631 22.91 -33.93 -13.28
CA PRO A 631 23.53 -33.10 -12.24
C PRO A 631 23.52 -31.62 -12.67
N PRO A 632 23.45 -30.69 -11.71
CA PRO A 632 23.50 -29.27 -12.01
C PRO A 632 24.90 -28.88 -12.54
N GLU A 633 24.93 -27.95 -13.46
CA GLU A 633 26.18 -27.28 -13.86
C GLU A 633 26.56 -26.27 -12.77
N THR A 634 27.83 -26.28 -12.38
CA THR A 634 28.36 -25.37 -11.35
C THR A 634 29.16 -24.27 -12.02
N ILE A 635 28.78 -23.02 -11.85
CA ILE A 635 29.45 -21.84 -12.40
C ILE A 635 30.45 -21.32 -11.35
N GLN A 636 31.71 -21.30 -11.71
CA GLN A 636 32.81 -20.93 -10.77
C GLN A 636 32.88 -19.44 -10.46
N GLY A 637 32.41 -18.58 -11.36
CA GLY A 637 32.43 -17.15 -11.13
C GLY A 637 31.81 -16.31 -12.26
N MET A 638 31.95 -15.00 -12.14
CA MET A 638 31.35 -14.01 -13.04
C MET A 638 31.77 -14.22 -14.51
N THR A 639 33.06 -14.42 -14.76
CA THR A 639 33.61 -14.57 -16.13
C THR A 639 33.05 -15.81 -16.83
N GLU A 640 32.94 -16.91 -16.09
CA GLU A 640 32.35 -18.14 -16.61
C GLU A 640 30.86 -17.95 -16.91
N MET A 641 30.11 -17.30 -16.00
CA MET A 641 28.70 -17.01 -16.24
C MET A 641 28.48 -16.10 -17.44
N ALA A 642 29.28 -15.07 -17.59
CA ALA A 642 29.21 -14.18 -18.76
C ALA A 642 29.44 -14.93 -20.08
N SER A 643 30.46 -15.79 -20.13
CA SER A 643 30.78 -16.63 -21.29
C SER A 643 29.67 -17.65 -21.56
N PHE A 644 29.17 -18.29 -20.52
CA PHE A 644 28.06 -19.24 -20.61
C PHE A 644 26.78 -18.58 -21.17
N VAL A 645 26.36 -17.44 -20.66
CA VAL A 645 25.16 -16.73 -21.11
C VAL A 645 25.31 -16.27 -22.56
N TYR A 646 26.49 -15.77 -22.93
CA TYR A 646 26.73 -15.37 -24.33
C TYR A 646 26.57 -16.55 -25.29
N LYS A 647 27.14 -17.72 -24.99
CA LYS A 647 26.98 -18.94 -25.76
C LYS A 647 25.51 -19.38 -25.79
N PHE A 648 24.85 -19.41 -24.63
CA PHE A 648 23.45 -19.79 -24.50
C PHE A 648 22.53 -18.88 -25.31
N TYR A 649 22.82 -17.58 -25.36
CA TYR A 649 22.13 -16.63 -26.23
C TYR A 649 22.31 -16.95 -27.70
N GLN A 650 23.55 -17.22 -28.14
CA GLN A 650 23.82 -17.59 -29.54
C GLN A 650 23.09 -18.87 -29.96
N ASP A 651 23.11 -19.89 -29.12
CA ASP A 651 22.41 -21.16 -29.37
C ASP A 651 20.89 -20.94 -29.48
N LYS A 652 20.33 -20.10 -28.62
CA LYS A 652 18.90 -19.72 -28.66
C LYS A 652 18.53 -18.98 -29.95
N VAL A 653 19.34 -18.04 -30.39
CA VAL A 653 19.11 -17.28 -31.62
C VAL A 653 19.20 -18.22 -32.86
N VAL A 654 20.16 -19.15 -32.87
CA VAL A 654 20.28 -20.16 -33.94
C VAL A 654 19.03 -21.05 -33.97
N ALA A 655 18.60 -21.55 -32.82
CA ALA A 655 17.40 -22.38 -32.72
C ALA A 655 16.14 -21.64 -33.22
N MET A 656 15.96 -20.38 -32.83
CA MET A 656 14.83 -19.55 -33.26
C MET A 656 14.85 -19.31 -34.79
N LYS A 657 16.02 -19.05 -35.34
CA LYS A 657 16.18 -18.91 -36.81
C LYS A 657 15.82 -20.22 -37.54
N GLN A 658 16.27 -21.36 -37.01
CA GLN A 658 15.95 -22.68 -37.58
C GLN A 658 14.44 -22.94 -37.55
N MET A 659 13.76 -22.67 -36.42
CA MET A 659 12.30 -22.79 -36.31
C MET A 659 11.58 -21.88 -37.31
N TYR A 660 12.01 -20.63 -37.45
CA TYR A 660 11.44 -19.70 -38.42
C TYR A 660 11.59 -20.18 -39.87
N TYR A 661 12.76 -20.72 -40.25
CA TYR A 661 12.97 -21.26 -41.58
C TYR A 661 12.24 -22.59 -41.82
N SER A 662 12.07 -23.41 -40.77
CA SER A 662 11.30 -24.66 -40.86
C SER A 662 9.81 -24.37 -41.05
N SER A 663 9.26 -23.43 -40.31
CA SER A 663 7.86 -23.01 -40.45
C SER A 663 7.60 -22.40 -41.86
N LYS A 664 8.54 -21.64 -42.41
CA LYS A 664 8.41 -21.14 -43.78
C LYS A 664 8.49 -22.26 -44.82
N LYS A 665 9.25 -23.34 -44.60
CA LYS A 665 9.31 -24.49 -45.52
C LYS A 665 8.02 -25.31 -45.54
N GLU A 666 7.29 -25.39 -44.44
CA GLU A 666 5.97 -26.05 -44.42
C GLU A 666 4.90 -25.29 -45.21
N TRP A 667 5.05 -23.97 -45.40
CA TRP A 667 4.17 -23.17 -46.27
C TRP A 667 4.49 -23.28 -47.77
N TYR A 668 5.64 -23.81 -48.15
CA TYR A 668 6.06 -24.04 -49.52
C TYR A 668 6.01 -25.55 -49.86
N ARG A 669 4.79 -26.10 -50.00
CA ARG A 669 4.63 -27.36 -50.74
C ARG A 669 4.51 -27.04 -52.22
N PRO A 670 5.41 -27.55 -53.10
CA PRO A 670 5.29 -27.37 -54.55
C PRO A 670 4.06 -28.13 -55.03
N GLY A 671 3.00 -27.46 -55.41
CA GLY A 671 1.82 -28.08 -56.02
C GLY A 671 0.47 -27.43 -55.78
N GLU A 672 0.31 -26.48 -54.87
CA GLU A 672 -0.97 -25.76 -54.67
C GLU A 672 -0.89 -24.33 -55.21
N GLN A 673 -1.86 -23.99 -56.06
CA GLN A 673 -2.01 -22.66 -56.65
C GLN A 673 -2.20 -21.59 -55.55
N VAL A 674 -1.43 -20.54 -55.68
CA VAL A 674 -1.40 -19.35 -54.82
C VAL A 674 -2.80 -18.73 -54.76
N GLY A 675 -3.55 -19.01 -53.71
CA GLY A 675 -4.66 -18.18 -53.24
C GLY A 675 -4.08 -16.87 -52.69
N ARG A 676 -4.59 -15.74 -53.17
CA ARG A 676 -4.20 -14.39 -52.76
C ARG A 676 -4.15 -14.31 -51.20
N ALA A 677 -3.01 -13.86 -50.70
CA ALA A 677 -2.82 -13.53 -49.29
C ALA A 677 -3.96 -12.59 -48.79
N PRO A 678 -4.53 -12.83 -47.61
CA PRO A 678 -5.38 -11.85 -47.00
C PRO A 678 -4.52 -10.64 -46.59
N GLN A 679 -4.76 -9.52 -47.25
CA GLN A 679 -4.35 -8.22 -46.77
C GLN A 679 -5.20 -7.95 -45.50
N ASN A 680 -4.65 -8.15 -44.36
CA ASN A 680 -5.02 -7.56 -43.05
C ASN A 680 -4.39 -8.40 -41.92
N PHE A 681 -3.07 -8.35 -41.78
CA PHE A 681 -2.46 -8.46 -40.47
C PHE A 681 -2.13 -7.04 -40.02
N VAL A 682 -3.11 -6.38 -39.46
CA VAL A 682 -2.87 -5.31 -38.49
C VAL A 682 -2.20 -6.00 -37.30
N SER A 683 -0.94 -5.72 -37.10
CA SER A 683 -0.23 -6.05 -35.87
C SER A 683 -0.96 -5.38 -34.74
N SER A 684 -1.84 -6.10 -34.06
CA SER A 684 -2.23 -5.75 -32.70
C SER A 684 -1.01 -6.02 -31.83
N HIS A 685 -0.10 -5.07 -31.77
CA HIS A 685 0.72 -4.93 -30.61
C HIS A 685 -0.23 -4.67 -29.43
N PRO A 686 -0.22 -5.50 -28.37
CA PRO A 686 -0.75 -5.03 -27.09
C PRO A 686 0.09 -3.78 -26.79
N GLY A 687 -0.62 -2.67 -26.52
CA GLY A 687 -0.02 -1.37 -26.32
C GLY A 687 1.22 -1.49 -25.44
N ALA A 688 2.32 -0.99 -25.96
CA ALA A 688 3.39 -0.52 -25.14
C ALA A 688 2.70 0.42 -24.12
N GLY A 689 2.60 -0.03 -22.88
CA GLY A 689 2.34 0.86 -21.78
C GLY A 689 3.32 2.00 -21.96
N SER A 690 2.81 3.21 -22.03
CA SER A 690 3.64 4.39 -21.96
C SER A 690 4.55 4.16 -20.77
N ASP A 691 5.84 3.95 -21.03
CA ASP A 691 6.87 4.25 -20.07
C ASP A 691 6.69 5.74 -19.75
N THR A 692 5.81 6.04 -18.83
CA THR A 692 6.05 7.15 -17.97
C THR A 692 7.36 6.76 -17.29
N GLU A 693 8.46 7.21 -17.86
CA GLU A 693 9.67 7.42 -17.09
C GLU A 693 9.15 8.12 -15.83
N ASP A 694 9.10 7.38 -14.72
CA ASP A 694 9.16 8.01 -13.43
C ASP A 694 10.46 8.82 -13.47
N GLU A 695 10.39 10.05 -13.97
CA GLU A 695 11.24 11.13 -13.51
C GLU A 695 10.89 11.21 -12.02
N GLU A 696 11.45 10.27 -11.23
CA GLU A 696 11.74 10.55 -9.84
C GLU A 696 12.52 11.86 -9.93
N GLU A 697 11.87 12.98 -9.60
CA GLU A 697 12.59 14.18 -9.22
C GLU A 697 13.67 13.69 -8.27
N GLU A 698 14.87 13.47 -8.82
CA GLU A 698 16.06 13.36 -8.01
C GLU A 698 16.05 14.70 -7.26
N GLU A 699 15.71 14.68 -5.98
CA GLU A 699 16.19 15.74 -5.09
C GLU A 699 17.70 15.75 -5.35
N GLU A 700 18.13 16.69 -6.19
CA GLU A 700 19.54 17.00 -6.40
C GLU A 700 20.08 17.22 -5.00
N GLU A 701 20.91 16.28 -4.55
CA GLU A 701 21.81 16.58 -3.44
C GLU A 701 22.53 17.86 -3.84
N PRO A 702 22.50 18.92 -3.01
CA PRO A 702 23.20 20.14 -3.34
C PRO A 702 24.66 19.76 -3.55
N THR A 703 25.12 19.83 -4.80
CA THR A 703 26.53 19.73 -5.15
C THR A 703 27.23 20.78 -4.31
N PRO A 704 28.33 20.45 -3.62
CA PRO A 704 29.11 21.45 -2.92
C PRO A 704 29.59 22.47 -3.94
N SER A 705 29.11 23.70 -3.78
CA SER A 705 29.52 24.86 -4.60
C SER A 705 31.05 24.87 -4.67
N LYS A 706 31.58 24.73 -5.87
CA LYS A 706 32.99 25.00 -6.15
C LYS A 706 33.22 26.48 -5.82
N ALA A 707 33.83 26.73 -4.67
CA ALA A 707 34.44 28.01 -4.37
C ALA A 707 35.54 28.25 -5.40
N VAL A 708 35.25 29.04 -6.39
CA VAL A 708 36.25 29.54 -7.34
C VAL A 708 37.04 30.61 -6.61
N TYR A 709 38.22 30.22 -6.12
CA TYR A 709 39.26 31.18 -5.81
C TYR A 709 39.82 31.75 -7.13
N SER A 710 39.38 32.92 -7.53
CA SER A 710 40.09 33.75 -8.50
C SER A 710 40.83 34.84 -7.74
N ALA A 711 42.12 34.65 -7.59
CA ALA A 711 43.06 35.72 -7.24
C ALA A 711 43.43 36.45 -8.53
N ALA A 712 43.14 37.75 -8.59
CA ALA A 712 43.87 38.66 -9.44
C ALA A 712 43.79 40.10 -8.84
N PRO A 713 44.89 40.84 -8.84
CA PRO A 713 45.04 42.10 -8.11
C PRO A 713 44.62 43.27 -8.94
N GLN A 714 43.90 44.25 -8.35
CA GLN A 714 43.82 45.60 -8.93
C GLN A 714 44.24 46.68 -7.96
N LYS A 715 45.04 47.56 -8.53
CA LYS A 715 45.76 48.70 -7.95
C LYS A 715 44.87 49.88 -7.61
N TYR A 716 45.27 50.55 -6.53
CA TYR A 716 45.32 51.98 -6.23
C TYR A 716 44.25 52.97 -6.77
N GLY A 717 43.70 53.69 -5.82
CA GLY A 717 43.05 55.01 -6.05
C GLY A 717 42.69 55.69 -4.73
N SER A 718 43.59 56.56 -4.29
CA SER A 718 43.49 57.39 -3.12
C SER A 718 42.33 58.44 -3.21
N LYS A 719 41.69 58.70 -2.05
CA LYS A 719 41.45 60.09 -1.59
C LYS A 719 41.02 60.15 -0.15
N GLN A 720 41.70 61.01 0.54
CA GLN A 720 41.56 61.55 1.88
C GLN A 720 40.24 62.31 2.07
N GLU A 721 39.75 62.34 3.30
CA GLU A 721 39.61 63.53 4.20
C GLU A 721 38.63 63.16 5.30
N THR A 722 39.07 63.19 6.47
CA THR A 722 39.18 64.03 7.66
C THR A 722 38.04 63.95 8.64
N ALA A 723 38.45 63.52 9.78
CA ALA A 723 38.43 64.16 11.13
C ALA A 723 37.03 64.24 11.79
N THR A 724 36.83 63.89 12.95
CA THR A 724 37.14 64.22 14.34
C THR A 724 36.14 63.46 15.18
N GLY A 725 36.31 62.98 16.35
CA GLY A 725 37.12 63.23 17.49
C GLY A 725 36.47 62.57 18.71
N GLU A 726 37.34 62.21 19.63
CA GLU A 726 37.16 62.11 21.08
C GLU A 726 36.25 61.00 21.67
N SER A 727 36.81 60.05 22.34
CA SER A 727 37.45 59.92 23.66
C SER A 727 36.47 59.47 24.72
N SER A 728 36.71 58.42 25.41
CA SER A 728 37.33 58.13 26.70
C SER A 728 36.84 56.76 27.20
N ALA A 729 37.68 55.78 27.45
CA ALA A 729 38.34 55.40 28.71
C ALA A 729 37.30 55.01 29.78
N THR A 730 37.33 53.86 30.43
CA THR A 730 38.33 53.22 31.22
C THR A 730 37.80 51.91 31.81
N SER A 731 38.69 50.94 31.97
CA SER A 731 38.90 50.01 33.12
C SER A 731 37.72 49.03 33.47
N GLY A 732 37.87 47.78 33.64
CA GLY A 732 38.96 46.96 34.21
C GLY A 732 38.35 45.90 35.07
N GLU A 733 38.86 44.74 35.00
CA GLU A 733 39.03 43.69 36.02
C GLU A 733 38.38 42.34 35.77
N LYS A 734 39.26 41.38 35.65
CA LYS A 734 39.13 39.93 35.91
C LYS A 734 39.53 39.72 37.40
N PRO A 735 39.54 38.49 37.96
CA PRO A 735 38.73 37.25 37.85
C PRO A 735 38.35 36.69 39.26
N ALA A 736 37.60 35.60 39.30
CA ALA A 736 37.74 34.61 40.40
C ALA A 736 37.12 33.23 40.07
N THR A 737 37.95 32.23 40.14
CA THR A 737 37.77 30.79 40.23
C THR A 737 37.24 30.35 41.57
N PHE A 738 36.43 29.26 41.61
CA PHE A 738 36.33 28.20 42.64
C PHE A 738 35.28 27.21 42.09
N GLY A 739 35.46 25.93 41.94
CA GLY A 739 36.17 24.97 42.72
C GLY A 739 35.20 23.99 43.36
N ALA A 740 35.34 22.70 43.00
CA ALA A 740 35.02 21.46 43.72
C ALA A 740 33.62 20.84 43.63
N GLN A 741 33.63 19.63 43.11
CA GLN A 741 32.81 18.41 43.26
C GLN A 741 32.68 17.97 44.75
N PRO A 742 32.04 16.79 45.13
CA PRO A 742 31.08 15.89 44.47
C PRO A 742 29.99 15.35 45.45
N ALA A 743 28.94 14.76 44.93
CA ALA A 743 28.37 13.51 45.47
C ALA A 743 27.43 12.91 44.40
#